data_b8113afed81841dd05f21c15dcbcd4f8
#
_entry.id   b8113afed81841dd05f21c15dcbcd4f8
#
_cell.length_a   1.000
_cell.length_b   1.000
_cell.length_c   1.000
_cell.angle_alpha   90.00
_cell.angle_beta   90.00
_cell.angle_gamma   90.00
#
_symmetry.space_group_name_H-M   'P 1'
#
loop_
_entity.id
_entity.type
_entity.pdbx_description
1 polymer ?
#
loop_
_entity_poly.entity_id
_entity_poly.type
_entity_poly.pdbx_seq_one_letter_code
_entity_poly.pdbx_strand_id
1 'polypeptide(L)'
;LAKAAKKVTPLMKQYNAIKVKYPDALLLFRVGDFYETFGSDAVKASKILDIILTKRGAGSESEIELAGFPHHSLNTYLPKLVKSGERVAICDQLEDPKQTKTIVKRGVTELVTPGVAFNDDILHSKSNNFLAAVYFEKQRIGVAFLDISTGEFLTSQGNAEYIDKLLQNFNPSEVLISKQSRKAFTETFGNDFHTFYLEDWVFQADYAHETLTKHFNTKTLKGFGIEDLYEGIIASGVVLHYLGETRHNKLEHIAMISRIATDDYVWMDKFTIRNLELYNSTNANAVTLINVIDKTISAMGGRMLKRWLALPLKHAEKIKQRHEVVKYLLENESVLQDIQGQIKHIGDIERLISKIATTKVSPREVIQLKNSLEAIVPIKSVAETCNNEALKVLGDNLHRCDLLRDKIKETLNEEAPVNILKGKSIADGFSEELDELRGLSQSGKTYLDNMLKRESERTGITSLKIASNNVFGYYIEVRNAHKDKVPEEWIRKQTLVNAERYITEELKEYEAKILGAEERISTIEQQLFAELVQWMHQFIISVQQNAQLIGQLDCLCGFASLAKANKYTYPLIDDSYDLEIKDGRHPVIEKQLPIGEPYIANDLYLDRESQQIIMITGPNMSGKSAILRQTALIVLLAQIGSFVPAGEARIGLVDKIFTRVGASDNISMGESTFMVEMNETASILNNISDRSLVLLDEIGRGTSTYDGISIAWAISEYLHEHPSKPKTLFATHYHELNEMTETFGRIKNFNVAVKELKDNVLFVRKLVEGGSEHSFGIHVAKMAGMPQQVIRRANKILSKLEKSHSSEELTDKVKTIKDDLQLSFFNLDDPLLEEIKEEILNTDIDTLTPVEALMKLNEIKRMLIKKNQA
;
A
#
# COMPACT_ATOMS: atom_id res chain seq x y z
N LEU A 1 -54.75 6.10 24.09
CA LEU A 1 -54.03 5.08 24.87
C LEU A 1 -52.54 5.30 24.69
N ALA A 2 -51.90 5.87 25.72
CA ALA A 2 -50.45 6.03 25.76
C ALA A 2 -49.80 4.67 25.74
N LYS A 3 -48.96 4.40 24.72
CA LYS A 3 -48.08 3.21 24.68
C LYS A 3 -47.21 3.19 25.95
N ALA A 4 -47.37 2.15 26.77
CA ALA A 4 -46.54 1.93 27.98
C ALA A 4 -45.07 1.97 27.55
N ALA A 5 -44.25 2.76 28.27
CA ALA A 5 -42.83 2.89 28.00
C ALA A 5 -42.18 1.51 28.14
N LYS A 6 -41.52 1.00 27.10
CA LYS A 6 -40.77 -0.27 27.08
C LYS A 6 -39.83 -0.31 28.30
N LYS A 7 -39.94 -1.29 29.16
CA LYS A 7 -39.10 -1.47 30.35
C LYS A 7 -37.72 -1.93 29.88
N VAL A 8 -36.80 -0.98 29.60
CA VAL A 8 -35.42 -1.25 29.18
C VAL A 8 -34.63 -1.80 30.38
N THR A 9 -33.99 -2.96 30.23
CA THR A 9 -33.14 -3.54 31.26
C THR A 9 -31.96 -2.63 31.62
N PRO A 10 -31.44 -2.64 32.86
CA PRO A 10 -30.31 -1.81 33.22
C PRO A 10 -29.07 -2.00 32.33
N LEU A 11 -28.81 -3.22 31.83
CA LEU A 11 -27.72 -3.53 30.90
C LEU A 11 -27.94 -2.81 29.55
N MET A 12 -29.16 -2.87 29.00
CA MET A 12 -29.50 -2.17 27.76
C MET A 12 -29.51 -0.64 27.90
N LYS A 13 -29.75 -0.12 29.13
CA LYS A 13 -29.56 1.32 29.40
C LYS A 13 -28.09 1.72 29.27
N GLN A 14 -27.16 0.92 29.80
CA GLN A 14 -25.72 1.17 29.62
C GLN A 14 -25.32 1.06 28.15
N TYR A 15 -25.76 0.01 27.43
CA TYR A 15 -25.48 -0.16 26.01
C TYR A 15 -25.94 1.05 25.20
N ASN A 16 -27.21 1.46 25.34
CA ASN A 16 -27.76 2.58 24.61
C ASN A 16 -27.05 3.91 24.92
N ALA A 17 -26.69 4.15 26.18
CA ALA A 17 -25.97 5.35 26.60
C ALA A 17 -24.55 5.41 25.99
N ILE A 18 -23.92 4.29 25.77
CA ILE A 18 -22.60 4.18 25.12
C ILE A 18 -22.79 4.29 23.60
N LYS A 19 -23.74 3.58 23.00
CA LYS A 19 -24.01 3.62 21.55
C LYS A 19 -24.33 5.02 21.04
N VAL A 20 -25.06 5.84 21.82
CA VAL A 20 -25.32 7.26 21.46
C VAL A 20 -24.02 8.09 21.35
N LYS A 21 -22.97 7.74 22.10
CA LYS A 21 -21.65 8.42 22.00
C LYS A 21 -20.83 7.96 20.80
N TYR A 22 -21.09 6.76 20.30
CA TYR A 22 -20.37 6.15 19.16
C TYR A 22 -21.35 5.62 18.12
N PRO A 23 -22.16 6.51 17.50
CA PRO A 23 -23.26 6.10 16.60
C PRO A 23 -22.75 5.36 15.37
N ASP A 24 -21.58 5.75 14.85
CA ASP A 24 -20.97 5.25 13.63
C ASP A 24 -20.07 4.02 13.86
N ALA A 25 -19.90 3.57 15.11
CA ALA A 25 -19.05 2.42 15.43
C ALA A 25 -19.90 1.19 15.79
N LEU A 26 -19.51 0.02 15.31
CA LEU A 26 -20.05 -1.26 15.78
C LEU A 26 -19.58 -1.49 17.23
N LEU A 27 -20.54 -1.62 18.16
CA LEU A 27 -20.23 -1.71 19.57
C LEU A 27 -20.10 -3.19 20.02
N LEU A 28 -18.90 -3.62 20.34
CA LEU A 28 -18.61 -4.89 21.02
C LEU A 28 -18.75 -4.70 22.51
N PHE A 29 -19.86 -5.14 23.08
CA PHE A 29 -20.21 -4.88 24.49
C PHE A 29 -19.96 -6.12 25.34
N ARG A 30 -19.05 -6.04 26.32
CA ARG A 30 -18.70 -7.17 27.18
C ARG A 30 -19.82 -7.56 28.13
N VAL A 31 -20.32 -8.80 27.96
CA VAL A 31 -21.34 -9.39 28.84
C VAL A 31 -20.82 -10.74 29.34
N GLY A 32 -20.31 -10.77 30.57
CA GLY A 32 -19.65 -11.96 31.12
C GLY A 32 -18.45 -12.37 30.26
N ASP A 33 -18.49 -13.61 29.76
CA ASP A 33 -17.41 -14.16 28.93
C ASP A 33 -17.55 -13.91 27.42
N PHE A 34 -18.53 -13.07 27.02
CA PHE A 34 -18.81 -12.78 25.61
C PHE A 34 -18.68 -11.29 25.31
N TYR A 35 -18.30 -10.97 24.08
CA TYR A 35 -18.63 -9.71 23.43
C TYR A 35 -19.93 -9.88 22.67
N GLU A 36 -20.94 -9.10 23.03
CA GLU A 36 -22.28 -9.10 22.43
C GLU A 36 -22.50 -7.80 21.64
N THR A 37 -23.16 -7.89 20.52
CA THR A 37 -23.66 -6.76 19.72
C THR A 37 -25.17 -6.85 19.60
N PHE A 38 -25.86 -5.69 19.49
CA PHE A 38 -27.31 -5.63 19.48
C PHE A 38 -27.87 -4.83 18.30
N GLY A 39 -29.09 -5.16 17.84
CA GLY A 39 -29.81 -4.46 16.79
C GLY A 39 -29.07 -4.46 15.47
N SER A 40 -28.94 -3.30 14.83
CA SER A 40 -28.26 -3.16 13.53
C SER A 40 -26.80 -3.60 13.56
N ASP A 41 -26.10 -3.40 14.67
CA ASP A 41 -24.73 -3.86 14.85
C ASP A 41 -24.62 -5.39 14.85
N ALA A 42 -25.62 -6.08 15.47
CA ALA A 42 -25.68 -7.54 15.48
C ALA A 42 -25.89 -8.12 14.06
N VAL A 43 -26.76 -7.50 13.27
CA VAL A 43 -27.01 -7.91 11.88
C VAL A 43 -25.76 -7.76 11.03
N LYS A 44 -25.05 -6.61 11.15
CA LYS A 44 -23.79 -6.38 10.46
C LYS A 44 -22.71 -7.38 10.89
N ALA A 45 -22.50 -7.52 12.19
CA ALA A 45 -21.47 -8.42 12.76
C ALA A 45 -21.73 -9.88 12.34
N SER A 46 -22.98 -10.36 12.43
CA SER A 46 -23.35 -11.70 12.00
C SER A 46 -22.97 -11.96 10.54
N LYS A 47 -23.27 -11.02 9.66
CA LYS A 47 -22.98 -11.13 8.21
C LYS A 47 -21.46 -11.13 7.91
N ILE A 48 -20.70 -10.26 8.57
CA ILE A 48 -19.25 -10.11 8.31
C ILE A 48 -18.47 -11.27 8.92
N LEU A 49 -18.86 -11.70 10.13
CA LEU A 49 -18.12 -12.70 10.90
C LEU A 49 -18.56 -14.13 10.61
N ASP A 50 -19.68 -14.31 9.89
CA ASP A 50 -20.34 -15.61 9.65
C ASP A 50 -20.69 -16.32 10.99
N ILE A 51 -21.28 -15.54 11.93
CA ILE A 51 -21.74 -16.05 13.22
C ILE A 51 -23.28 -16.00 13.31
N ILE A 52 -23.85 -16.85 14.20
CA ILE A 52 -25.30 -16.97 14.32
C ILE A 52 -25.92 -15.66 14.82
N LEU A 53 -26.93 -15.17 14.09
CA LEU A 53 -27.80 -14.09 14.55
C LEU A 53 -28.93 -14.69 15.40
N THR A 54 -28.99 -14.28 16.64
CA THR A 54 -30.01 -14.71 17.59
C THR A 54 -30.84 -13.52 18.05
N LYS A 55 -31.75 -13.74 18.99
CA LYS A 55 -32.59 -12.68 19.58
C LYS A 55 -32.51 -12.73 21.08
N ARG A 56 -32.26 -11.61 21.72
CA ARG A 56 -32.37 -11.45 23.16
C ARG A 56 -33.81 -11.13 23.53
N GLY A 57 -34.35 -11.85 24.56
CA GLY A 57 -35.74 -11.67 25.00
C GLY A 57 -36.74 -12.20 24.00
N ALA A 58 -36.45 -13.33 23.32
CA ALA A 58 -37.34 -13.96 22.35
C ALA A 58 -38.73 -14.14 22.94
N GLY A 59 -39.80 -13.69 22.23
CA GLY A 59 -41.17 -13.75 22.66
C GLY A 59 -41.58 -12.65 23.65
N SER A 60 -40.75 -11.67 24.00
CA SER A 60 -41.09 -10.51 24.81
C SER A 60 -41.20 -9.23 23.96
N GLU A 61 -41.92 -8.21 24.47
CA GLU A 61 -42.00 -6.89 23.84
C GLU A 61 -40.65 -6.14 23.68
N SER A 62 -39.60 -6.66 24.34
CA SER A 62 -38.24 -6.10 24.31
C SER A 62 -37.25 -6.95 23.46
N GLU A 63 -37.75 -7.72 22.52
CA GLU A 63 -36.96 -8.53 21.62
C GLU A 63 -36.03 -7.63 20.75
N ILE A 64 -34.74 -7.98 20.72
CA ILE A 64 -33.72 -7.29 19.93
C ILE A 64 -32.74 -8.32 19.36
N GLU A 65 -32.27 -8.09 18.14
CA GLU A 65 -31.24 -8.91 17.47
C GLU A 65 -29.98 -8.92 18.33
N LEU A 66 -29.34 -10.09 18.37
CA LEU A 66 -28.13 -10.37 19.15
C LEU A 66 -27.17 -11.23 18.32
N ALA A 67 -25.93 -10.81 18.24
CA ALA A 67 -24.83 -11.64 17.80
C ALA A 67 -23.66 -11.48 18.77
N GLY A 68 -22.85 -12.51 18.95
CA GLY A 68 -21.72 -12.42 19.90
C GLY A 68 -20.76 -13.59 19.77
N PHE A 69 -19.59 -13.40 20.35
CA PHE A 69 -18.54 -14.41 20.38
C PHE A 69 -17.79 -14.36 21.74
N PRO A 70 -17.09 -15.44 22.13
CA PRO A 70 -16.32 -15.46 23.38
C PRO A 70 -15.25 -14.37 23.42
N HIS A 71 -15.10 -13.67 24.54
CA HIS A 71 -14.19 -12.53 24.65
C HIS A 71 -12.73 -12.86 24.35
N HIS A 72 -12.28 -14.07 24.68
CA HIS A 72 -10.93 -14.54 24.39
C HIS A 72 -10.66 -14.72 22.88
N SER A 73 -11.71 -14.72 22.07
CA SER A 73 -11.62 -14.82 20.59
C SER A 73 -11.62 -13.44 19.90
N LEU A 74 -11.49 -12.33 20.65
CA LEU A 74 -11.47 -10.98 20.10
C LEU A 74 -10.44 -10.85 18.97
N ASN A 75 -9.24 -11.34 19.18
CA ASN A 75 -8.15 -11.27 18.18
C ASN A 75 -8.46 -12.03 16.87
N THR A 76 -9.39 -12.98 16.89
CA THR A 76 -9.84 -13.71 15.69
C THR A 76 -10.93 -12.96 14.91
N TYR A 77 -11.83 -12.27 15.62
CA TYR A 77 -13.02 -11.66 15.00
C TYR A 77 -12.85 -10.17 14.72
N LEU A 78 -12.15 -9.41 15.58
CA LEU A 78 -11.89 -7.99 15.38
C LEU A 78 -11.21 -7.67 14.01
N PRO A 79 -10.18 -8.43 13.58
CA PRO A 79 -9.57 -8.21 12.27
C PRO A 79 -10.52 -8.29 11.09
N LYS A 80 -11.51 -9.20 11.15
CA LYS A 80 -12.50 -9.36 10.07
C LYS A 80 -13.43 -8.15 9.97
N LEU A 81 -13.87 -7.60 11.12
CA LEU A 81 -14.70 -6.39 11.16
C LEU A 81 -13.94 -5.17 10.62
N VAL A 82 -12.71 -4.95 11.09
CA VAL A 82 -11.90 -3.80 10.69
C VAL A 82 -11.51 -3.88 9.21
N LYS A 83 -11.12 -5.06 8.70
CA LYS A 83 -10.82 -5.28 7.26
C LYS A 83 -12.03 -5.07 6.35
N SER A 84 -13.26 -5.22 6.87
CA SER A 84 -14.47 -4.90 6.10
C SER A 84 -14.82 -3.39 6.11
N GLY A 85 -13.97 -2.55 6.72
CA GLY A 85 -14.15 -1.10 6.79
C GLY A 85 -14.98 -0.63 8.00
N GLU A 86 -15.38 -1.53 8.92
CA GLU A 86 -16.16 -1.13 10.10
C GLU A 86 -15.26 -0.51 11.18
N ARG A 87 -15.78 0.54 11.81
CA ARG A 87 -15.22 1.10 13.04
C ARG A 87 -15.78 0.32 14.22
N VAL A 88 -14.92 -0.15 15.12
CA VAL A 88 -15.31 -1.07 16.20
C VAL A 88 -14.98 -0.46 17.55
N ALA A 89 -16.00 -0.17 18.37
CA ALA A 89 -15.85 0.28 19.75
C ALA A 89 -15.82 -0.93 20.67
N ILE A 90 -14.69 -1.16 21.34
CA ILE A 90 -14.50 -2.23 22.34
C ILE A 90 -14.92 -1.68 23.69
N CYS A 91 -15.96 -2.28 24.25
CA CYS A 91 -16.54 -1.88 25.53
C CYS A 91 -16.33 -2.97 26.56
N ASP A 92 -15.43 -2.73 27.51
CA ASP A 92 -15.08 -3.66 28.57
C ASP A 92 -15.67 -3.28 29.94
N GLN A 93 -15.58 -4.24 30.88
CA GLN A 93 -15.93 -4.04 32.26
C GLN A 93 -14.83 -3.22 32.95
N LEU A 94 -15.19 -2.11 33.58
CA LEU A 94 -14.25 -1.20 34.26
C LEU A 94 -14.10 -1.55 35.77
N GLU A 95 -14.87 -2.50 36.23
CA GLU A 95 -14.90 -2.93 37.66
C GLU A 95 -14.87 -4.46 37.72
N ASP A 96 -14.28 -5.00 38.81
CA ASP A 96 -14.26 -6.45 39.02
C ASP A 96 -15.68 -6.94 39.38
N PRO A 97 -16.26 -7.87 38.57
CA PRO A 97 -17.59 -8.45 38.87
C PRO A 97 -17.71 -9.09 40.25
N LYS A 98 -16.61 -9.60 40.84
CA LYS A 98 -16.59 -10.23 42.15
C LYS A 98 -16.73 -9.24 43.29
N GLN A 99 -16.38 -7.98 43.10
CA GLN A 99 -16.40 -6.92 44.11
C GLN A 99 -17.63 -6.02 43.99
N THR A 100 -18.45 -6.15 42.94
CA THR A 100 -19.56 -5.24 42.64
C THR A 100 -20.89 -5.89 43.00
N LYS A 101 -21.66 -5.26 43.91
CA LYS A 101 -23.02 -5.71 44.31
C LYS A 101 -24.13 -5.28 43.32
N THR A 102 -23.82 -4.42 42.35
CA THR A 102 -24.73 -3.90 41.36
C THR A 102 -24.30 -4.33 39.95
N ILE A 103 -24.90 -3.77 38.89
CA ILE A 103 -24.45 -4.03 37.54
C ILE A 103 -23.06 -3.41 37.32
N VAL A 104 -22.12 -4.23 36.88
CA VAL A 104 -20.75 -3.85 36.58
C VAL A 104 -20.74 -2.68 35.59
N LYS A 105 -20.01 -1.61 35.90
CA LYS A 105 -19.82 -0.45 35.04
C LYS A 105 -18.96 -0.83 33.83
N ARG A 106 -19.41 -0.38 32.66
CA ARG A 106 -18.72 -0.63 31.36
C ARG A 106 -18.39 0.69 30.68
N GLY A 107 -17.31 0.69 29.92
CA GLY A 107 -16.92 1.84 29.12
C GLY A 107 -16.12 1.41 27.88
N VAL A 108 -16.08 2.26 26.89
CA VAL A 108 -15.24 2.05 25.71
C VAL A 108 -13.79 2.25 26.12
N THR A 109 -13.01 1.18 25.99
CA THR A 109 -11.58 1.15 26.28
C THR A 109 -10.75 1.51 25.05
N GLU A 110 -11.24 1.14 23.85
CA GLU A 110 -10.56 1.39 22.60
C GLU A 110 -11.57 1.51 21.45
N LEU A 111 -11.32 2.42 20.52
CA LEU A 111 -12.03 2.49 19.23
C LEU A 111 -11.05 2.12 18.13
N VAL A 112 -11.24 0.94 17.54
CA VAL A 112 -10.39 0.43 16.45
C VAL A 112 -11.03 0.77 15.11
N THR A 113 -10.26 1.42 14.24
CA THR A 113 -10.69 1.79 12.88
C THR A 113 -9.69 1.27 11.85
N PRO A 114 -10.02 1.26 10.56
CA PRO A 114 -9.06 0.83 9.53
C PRO A 114 -7.71 1.54 9.59
N GLY A 115 -7.70 2.86 9.84
CA GLY A 115 -6.49 3.68 9.91
C GLY A 115 -5.75 3.61 11.27
N VAL A 116 -6.42 3.10 12.33
CA VAL A 116 -5.85 3.09 13.69
C VAL A 116 -5.88 1.66 14.26
N ALA A 117 -5.06 0.79 13.69
CA ALA A 117 -4.97 -0.61 14.08
C ALA A 117 -3.55 -0.97 14.52
N PHE A 118 -3.42 -1.68 15.66
CA PHE A 118 -2.15 -2.21 16.20
C PHE A 118 -2.04 -3.73 16.09
N ASN A 119 -3.12 -4.42 15.78
CA ASN A 119 -3.14 -5.88 15.80
C ASN A 119 -2.42 -6.41 14.54
N ASP A 120 -1.41 -7.26 14.74
CA ASP A 120 -0.63 -7.89 13.67
C ASP A 120 -1.48 -8.72 12.69
N ASP A 121 -2.63 -9.24 13.14
CA ASP A 121 -3.58 -10.00 12.29
C ASP A 121 -4.35 -9.08 11.31
N ILE A 122 -4.41 -7.77 11.61
CA ILE A 122 -4.99 -6.75 10.73
C ILE A 122 -3.95 -6.26 9.74
N LEU A 123 -2.71 -6.04 10.21
CA LEU A 123 -1.63 -5.38 9.50
C LEU A 123 -0.88 -6.34 8.58
N HIS A 124 -0.54 -5.88 7.39
CA HIS A 124 0.44 -6.55 6.54
C HIS A 124 1.86 -6.20 7.00
N SER A 125 2.72 -7.20 7.18
CA SER A 125 4.07 -6.98 7.74
C SER A 125 4.91 -6.02 6.91
N LYS A 126 4.95 -6.20 5.59
CA LYS A 126 5.73 -5.38 4.64
C LYS A 126 4.97 -4.17 4.08
N SER A 127 3.92 -3.67 4.77
CA SER A 127 3.17 -2.48 4.34
C SER A 127 2.84 -1.62 5.54
N ASN A 128 2.89 -0.29 5.35
CA ASN A 128 2.36 0.66 6.31
C ASN A 128 0.84 0.63 6.32
N ASN A 129 0.26 1.07 7.44
CA ASN A 129 -1.17 1.27 7.60
C ASN A 129 -1.44 2.73 7.91
N PHE A 130 -1.49 3.55 6.87
CA PHE A 130 -1.62 4.98 7.05
C PHE A 130 -3.06 5.42 7.36
N LEU A 131 -3.18 6.23 8.42
CA LEU A 131 -4.26 7.17 8.64
C LEU A 131 -3.86 8.48 7.97
N ALA A 132 -4.72 9.06 7.13
CA ALA A 132 -4.46 10.37 6.53
C ALA A 132 -5.46 11.42 7.01
N ALA A 133 -5.07 12.70 6.97
CA ALA A 133 -5.99 13.83 7.07
C ALA A 133 -5.75 14.79 5.92
N VAL A 134 -6.82 15.38 5.38
CA VAL A 134 -6.76 16.32 4.27
C VAL A 134 -7.49 17.61 4.64
N TYR A 135 -6.81 18.73 4.48
CA TYR A 135 -7.34 20.06 4.71
C TYR A 135 -7.35 20.90 3.42
N PHE A 136 -8.46 21.50 3.10
CA PHE A 136 -8.66 22.33 1.91
C PHE A 136 -8.64 23.83 2.26
N GLU A 137 -7.72 24.59 1.64
CA GLU A 137 -7.69 26.04 1.70
C GLU A 137 -7.54 26.61 0.28
N LYS A 138 -8.62 27.15 -0.27
CA LYS A 138 -8.72 27.74 -1.62
C LYS A 138 -7.98 26.95 -2.72
N GLN A 139 -6.72 27.30 -3.01
CA GLN A 139 -5.88 26.67 -4.04
C GLN A 139 -4.83 25.71 -3.49
N ARG A 140 -4.67 25.65 -2.16
CA ARG A 140 -3.71 24.75 -1.50
C ARG A 140 -4.43 23.71 -0.66
N ILE A 141 -3.85 22.56 -0.60
CA ILE A 141 -4.36 21.43 0.19
C ILE A 141 -3.22 20.93 1.05
N GLY A 142 -3.49 20.77 2.35
CA GLY A 142 -2.56 20.11 3.27
C GLY A 142 -2.92 18.65 3.45
N VAL A 143 -1.90 17.81 3.62
CA VAL A 143 -2.07 16.38 3.92
C VAL A 143 -1.10 15.94 5.00
N ALA A 144 -1.56 15.05 5.85
CA ALA A 144 -0.73 14.35 6.80
C ALA A 144 -1.01 12.84 6.73
N PHE A 145 0.03 12.02 6.92
CA PHE A 145 -0.05 10.56 6.96
C PHE A 145 0.60 10.07 8.25
N LEU A 146 -0.07 9.22 8.99
CA LEU A 146 0.47 8.60 10.19
C LEU A 146 0.23 7.10 10.17
N ASP A 147 1.27 6.31 10.34
CA ASP A 147 1.16 4.90 10.70
C ASP A 147 1.39 4.75 12.20
N ILE A 148 0.30 4.57 12.95
CA ILE A 148 0.35 4.45 14.41
C ILE A 148 1.13 3.18 14.86
N SER A 149 1.21 2.15 14.03
CA SER A 149 1.91 0.91 14.36
C SER A 149 3.44 1.04 14.31
N THR A 150 3.95 2.02 13.57
CA THR A 150 5.39 2.28 13.41
C THR A 150 5.83 3.61 14.01
N GLY A 151 4.90 4.56 14.17
CA GLY A 151 5.18 5.93 14.57
C GLY A 151 5.65 6.83 13.41
N GLU A 152 5.59 6.35 12.16
CA GLU A 152 5.94 7.15 10.98
C GLU A 152 4.89 8.23 10.74
N PHE A 153 5.29 9.50 10.85
CA PHE A 153 4.44 10.65 10.69
C PHE A 153 4.99 11.59 9.62
N LEU A 154 4.22 11.78 8.54
CA LEU A 154 4.62 12.55 7.36
C LEU A 154 3.61 13.65 7.10
N THR A 155 4.07 14.81 6.63
CA THR A 155 3.19 15.92 6.25
C THR A 155 3.68 16.63 4.99
N SER A 156 2.74 17.18 4.25
CA SER A 156 3.02 17.99 3.07
C SER A 156 1.87 18.93 2.76
N GLN A 157 2.10 19.85 1.81
CA GLN A 157 1.06 20.71 1.24
C GLN A 157 1.38 21.02 -0.23
N GLY A 158 0.33 21.26 -1.01
CA GLY A 158 0.48 21.55 -2.44
C GLY A 158 -0.84 21.78 -3.16
N ASN A 159 -0.81 21.69 -4.48
CA ASN A 159 -2.00 21.69 -5.29
C ASN A 159 -2.73 20.32 -5.26
N ALA A 160 -3.92 20.26 -5.82
CA ALA A 160 -4.75 19.05 -5.83
C ALA A 160 -4.05 17.85 -6.49
N GLU A 161 -3.36 18.05 -7.59
CA GLU A 161 -2.62 17.00 -8.31
C GLU A 161 -1.52 16.38 -7.44
N TYR A 162 -0.76 17.21 -6.73
CA TYR A 162 0.31 16.74 -5.86
C TYR A 162 -0.23 15.94 -4.67
N ILE A 163 -1.32 16.40 -4.07
CA ILE A 163 -1.94 15.68 -2.95
C ILE A 163 -2.58 14.37 -3.41
N ASP A 164 -3.25 14.35 -4.59
CA ASP A 164 -3.79 13.11 -5.18
C ASP A 164 -2.67 12.07 -5.40
N LYS A 165 -1.51 12.48 -5.94
CA LYS A 165 -0.33 11.63 -6.05
C LYS A 165 0.07 11.01 -4.71
N LEU A 166 0.16 11.82 -3.65
CA LEU A 166 0.54 11.32 -2.33
C LEU A 166 -0.50 10.34 -1.78
N LEU A 167 -1.79 10.65 -1.91
CA LEU A 167 -2.86 9.76 -1.49
C LEU A 167 -2.82 8.42 -2.22
N GLN A 168 -2.57 8.42 -3.52
CA GLN A 168 -2.46 7.18 -4.33
C GLN A 168 -1.19 6.38 -3.97
N ASN A 169 -0.06 7.04 -3.75
CA ASN A 169 1.20 6.38 -3.40
C ASN A 169 1.19 5.76 -2.01
N PHE A 170 0.68 6.49 -1.01
CA PHE A 170 0.62 6.02 0.37
C PHE A 170 -0.61 5.16 0.66
N ASN A 171 -1.63 5.23 -0.19
CA ASN A 171 -2.86 4.44 -0.14
C ASN A 171 -3.41 4.29 1.29
N PRO A 172 -3.83 5.40 1.94
CA PRO A 172 -4.23 5.38 3.34
C PRO A 172 -5.48 4.50 3.54
N SER A 173 -5.48 3.75 4.64
CA SER A 173 -6.61 2.89 5.02
C SER A 173 -7.83 3.69 5.50
N GLU A 174 -7.62 4.94 5.91
CA GLU A 174 -8.68 5.87 6.35
C GLU A 174 -8.23 7.30 6.11
N VAL A 175 -9.15 8.17 5.63
CA VAL A 175 -8.89 9.59 5.37
C VAL A 175 -9.85 10.47 6.17
N LEU A 176 -9.30 11.35 6.99
CA LEU A 176 -10.02 12.31 7.81
C LEU A 176 -10.24 13.62 7.03
N ILE A 177 -11.48 14.07 6.95
CA ILE A 177 -11.83 15.33 6.29
C ILE A 177 -12.88 16.09 7.10
N SER A 178 -12.98 17.41 6.92
CA SER A 178 -14.03 18.20 7.53
C SER A 178 -15.40 17.91 6.88
N LYS A 179 -16.48 18.05 7.65
CA LYS A 179 -17.83 17.86 7.13
C LYS A 179 -18.15 18.80 5.95
N GLN A 180 -17.65 20.02 5.99
CA GLN A 180 -17.85 21.02 4.93
C GLN A 180 -17.07 20.64 3.66
N SER A 181 -15.90 20.01 3.77
CA SER A 181 -15.06 19.66 2.64
C SER A 181 -15.46 18.38 1.93
N ARG A 182 -16.52 17.67 2.37
CA ARG A 182 -16.97 16.41 1.79
C ARG A 182 -17.14 16.45 0.27
N LYS A 183 -17.86 17.48 -0.21
CA LYS A 183 -18.14 17.64 -1.65
C LYS A 183 -16.85 17.93 -2.43
N ALA A 184 -16.03 18.88 -1.93
CA ALA A 184 -14.75 19.21 -2.54
C ALA A 184 -13.81 18.00 -2.61
N PHE A 185 -13.72 17.17 -1.56
CA PHE A 185 -12.92 15.98 -1.55
C PHE A 185 -13.36 14.97 -2.62
N THR A 186 -14.66 14.70 -2.70
CA THR A 186 -15.21 13.74 -3.69
C THR A 186 -15.02 14.22 -5.13
N GLU A 187 -15.20 15.52 -5.38
CA GLU A 187 -15.00 16.11 -6.71
C GLU A 187 -13.52 16.12 -7.12
N THR A 188 -12.59 16.25 -6.16
CA THR A 188 -11.15 16.33 -6.43
C THR A 188 -10.46 14.95 -6.48
N PHE A 189 -10.76 14.06 -5.53
CA PHE A 189 -10.04 12.81 -5.33
C PHE A 189 -10.87 11.54 -5.60
N GLY A 190 -12.17 11.68 -5.89
CA GLY A 190 -13.07 10.55 -6.14
C GLY A 190 -13.65 9.92 -4.86
N ASN A 191 -14.21 8.71 -5.02
CA ASN A 191 -14.90 7.98 -3.94
C ASN A 191 -14.16 6.72 -3.48
N ASP A 192 -12.95 6.48 -3.97
CA ASP A 192 -12.22 5.23 -3.73
C ASP A 192 -11.60 5.14 -2.33
N PHE A 193 -11.53 6.27 -1.61
CA PHE A 193 -10.97 6.35 -0.28
C PHE A 193 -12.02 6.11 0.81
N HIS A 194 -11.63 5.38 1.85
CA HIS A 194 -12.45 5.24 3.05
C HIS A 194 -12.38 6.52 3.88
N THR A 195 -13.41 7.36 3.81
CA THR A 195 -13.41 8.70 4.43
C THR A 195 -14.17 8.73 5.76
N PHE A 196 -13.63 9.48 6.73
CA PHE A 196 -14.31 9.82 7.97
C PHE A 196 -14.41 11.33 8.16
N TYR A 197 -15.58 11.81 8.63
CA TYR A 197 -15.91 13.23 8.70
C TYR A 197 -15.85 13.76 10.13
N LEU A 198 -14.98 14.75 10.35
CA LEU A 198 -14.83 15.44 11.63
C LEU A 198 -15.51 16.83 11.60
N GLU A 199 -15.76 17.37 12.78
CA GLU A 199 -16.30 18.72 12.94
C GLU A 199 -15.28 19.78 12.47
N ASP A 200 -15.75 20.87 11.87
CA ASP A 200 -14.90 21.86 11.21
C ASP A 200 -13.96 22.59 12.19
N TRP A 201 -14.34 22.71 13.47
CA TRP A 201 -13.49 23.36 14.47
C TRP A 201 -12.16 22.62 14.72
N VAL A 202 -12.10 21.33 14.43
CA VAL A 202 -10.85 20.53 14.56
C VAL A 202 -9.79 20.99 13.55
N PHE A 203 -10.24 21.58 12.44
CA PHE A 203 -9.38 22.04 11.33
C PHE A 203 -8.95 23.52 11.51
N GLN A 204 -8.85 24.02 12.73
CA GLN A 204 -8.37 25.38 13.01
C GLN A 204 -6.85 25.38 13.24
N ALA A 205 -6.16 26.38 12.65
CA ALA A 205 -4.70 26.47 12.67
C ALA A 205 -4.12 26.55 14.10
N ASP A 206 -4.70 27.42 14.94
CA ASP A 206 -4.24 27.60 16.33
C ASP A 206 -4.37 26.32 17.14
N TYR A 207 -5.49 25.63 16.99
CA TYR A 207 -5.74 24.36 17.66
C TYR A 207 -4.77 23.27 17.20
N ALA A 208 -4.54 23.16 15.90
CA ALA A 208 -3.62 22.19 15.32
C ALA A 208 -2.17 22.45 15.77
N HIS A 209 -1.73 23.71 15.74
CA HIS A 209 -0.39 24.11 16.19
C HIS A 209 -0.18 23.83 17.70
N GLU A 210 -1.16 24.17 18.56
CA GLU A 210 -1.14 23.86 19.99
C GLU A 210 -1.06 22.34 20.23
N THR A 211 -1.88 21.55 19.50
CA THR A 211 -1.91 20.09 19.62
C THR A 211 -0.55 19.48 19.29
N LEU A 212 0.09 19.91 18.19
CA LEU A 212 1.42 19.44 17.77
C LEU A 212 2.52 19.85 18.73
N THR A 213 2.58 21.15 19.13
CA THR A 213 3.60 21.65 20.05
C THR A 213 3.50 21.00 21.44
N LYS A 214 2.29 20.74 21.90
CA LYS A 214 2.05 20.00 23.14
C LYS A 214 2.50 18.54 23.03
N HIS A 215 2.18 17.86 21.92
CA HIS A 215 2.56 16.48 21.70
C HIS A 215 4.09 16.30 21.65
N PHE A 216 4.78 17.14 20.86
CA PHE A 216 6.25 17.10 20.74
C PHE A 216 7.01 17.80 21.86
N ASN A 217 6.29 18.36 22.83
CA ASN A 217 6.88 19.14 23.94
C ASN A 217 7.85 20.22 23.49
N THR A 218 7.43 21.01 22.47
CA THR A 218 8.23 22.08 21.85
C THR A 218 7.48 23.40 21.86
N LYS A 219 8.19 24.52 21.69
CA LYS A 219 7.58 25.86 21.55
C LYS A 219 7.28 26.23 20.10
N THR A 220 7.98 25.63 19.15
CA THR A 220 7.84 25.90 17.70
C THR A 220 8.05 24.61 16.92
N LEU A 221 7.56 24.57 15.69
CA LEU A 221 7.71 23.43 14.80
C LEU A 221 8.91 23.56 13.82
N LYS A 222 9.72 24.63 14.00
CA LYS A 222 10.92 24.90 13.18
C LYS A 222 11.93 23.75 13.17
N GLY A 223 12.13 23.10 14.31
CA GLY A 223 13.06 21.97 14.43
C GLY A 223 12.68 20.75 13.59
N PHE A 224 11.40 20.63 13.21
CA PHE A 224 10.90 19.57 12.31
C PHE A 224 10.87 20.02 10.84
N GLY A 225 11.21 21.29 10.52
CA GLY A 225 11.19 21.83 9.16
C GLY A 225 9.79 21.97 8.54
N ILE A 226 8.75 22.13 9.37
CA ILE A 226 7.35 22.19 8.92
C ILE A 226 6.64 23.51 9.27
N GLU A 227 7.32 24.47 9.90
CA GLU A 227 6.71 25.73 10.37
C GLU A 227 6.05 26.55 9.23
N ASP A 228 6.57 26.41 8.01
CA ASP A 228 6.05 27.06 6.79
C ASP A 228 4.90 26.28 6.12
N LEU A 229 4.57 25.09 6.61
CA LEU A 229 3.52 24.25 6.05
C LEU A 229 2.15 24.50 6.73
N TYR A 230 1.57 25.67 6.51
CA TYR A 230 0.32 26.06 7.19
C TYR A 230 -0.78 25.02 7.07
N GLU A 231 -1.09 24.57 5.84
CA GLU A 231 -2.14 23.57 5.57
C GLU A 231 -1.72 22.17 6.05
N GLY A 232 -0.43 21.86 5.95
CA GLY A 232 0.15 20.60 6.45
C GLY A 232 0.09 20.50 7.98
N ILE A 233 0.33 21.61 8.70
CA ILE A 233 0.21 21.67 10.17
C ILE A 233 -1.24 21.38 10.59
N ILE A 234 -2.23 21.98 9.91
CA ILE A 234 -3.64 21.73 10.23
C ILE A 234 -3.98 20.26 10.05
N ALA A 235 -3.64 19.68 8.90
CA ALA A 235 -3.86 18.26 8.65
C ALA A 235 -3.19 17.36 9.71
N SER A 236 -1.96 17.71 10.12
CA SER A 236 -1.21 16.94 11.13
C SER A 236 -1.85 17.03 12.53
N GLY A 237 -2.34 18.20 12.92
CA GLY A 237 -3.07 18.37 14.18
C GLY A 237 -4.37 17.58 14.22
N VAL A 238 -5.09 17.48 13.10
CA VAL A 238 -6.31 16.67 12.95
C VAL A 238 -6.02 15.18 13.20
N VAL A 239 -4.91 14.66 12.67
CA VAL A 239 -4.51 13.26 12.89
C VAL A 239 -4.31 12.99 14.39
N LEU A 240 -3.55 13.85 15.10
CA LEU A 240 -3.33 13.67 16.53
C LEU A 240 -4.62 13.84 17.36
N HIS A 241 -5.49 14.78 17.00
CA HIS A 241 -6.80 14.93 17.63
C HIS A 241 -7.63 13.64 17.53
N TYR A 242 -7.68 13.04 16.34
CA TYR A 242 -8.43 11.80 16.09
C TYR A 242 -7.90 10.63 16.90
N LEU A 243 -6.59 10.52 17.14
CA LEU A 243 -6.02 9.52 18.03
C LEU A 243 -6.55 9.69 19.47
N GLY A 244 -6.71 10.92 19.95
CA GLY A 244 -7.33 11.20 21.24
C GLY A 244 -8.79 10.74 21.30
N GLU A 245 -9.59 11.02 20.26
CA GLU A 245 -10.98 10.55 20.18
C GLU A 245 -11.10 9.02 20.15
N THR A 246 -10.15 8.35 19.50
CA THR A 246 -10.08 6.88 19.43
C THR A 246 -9.46 6.22 20.66
N ARG A 247 -9.20 7.01 21.72
CA ARG A 247 -8.65 6.55 22.99
C ARG A 247 -7.21 6.05 22.95
N HIS A 248 -6.43 6.50 21.99
CA HIS A 248 -4.99 6.26 21.92
C HIS A 248 -4.26 7.41 22.61
N ASN A 249 -3.95 7.27 23.89
CA ASN A 249 -3.39 8.35 24.72
C ASN A 249 -1.87 8.22 24.94
N LYS A 250 -1.30 7.05 24.67
CA LYS A 250 0.15 6.76 24.80
C LYS A 250 0.77 6.79 23.42
N LEU A 251 1.38 7.90 23.06
CA LEU A 251 1.84 8.22 21.71
C LEU A 251 3.32 8.57 21.66
N GLU A 252 4.12 8.20 22.67
CA GLU A 252 5.53 8.57 22.81
C GLU A 252 6.39 8.05 21.65
N HIS A 253 5.94 6.98 20.97
CA HIS A 253 6.60 6.47 19.76
C HIS A 253 6.39 7.35 18.52
N ILE A 254 5.42 8.27 18.53
CA ILE A 254 5.28 9.30 17.51
C ILE A 254 6.21 10.45 17.92
N ALA A 255 7.52 10.22 17.80
CA ALA A 255 8.53 11.14 18.30
C ALA A 255 8.95 12.22 17.30
N MET A 256 8.62 12.05 16.03
CA MET A 256 9.03 12.94 14.94
C MET A 256 7.92 13.07 13.90
N ILE A 257 7.88 14.25 13.26
CA ILE A 257 7.10 14.48 12.05
C ILE A 257 8.06 14.94 10.95
N SER A 258 7.92 14.38 9.75
CA SER A 258 8.80 14.65 8.62
C SER A 258 8.04 15.28 7.47
N ARG A 259 8.66 16.31 6.87
CA ARG A 259 8.16 16.94 5.64
C ARG A 259 8.42 16.06 4.44
N ILE A 260 7.43 15.87 3.56
CA ILE A 260 7.65 15.38 2.20
C ILE A 260 7.88 16.59 1.31
N ALA A 261 9.15 16.84 0.95
CA ALA A 261 9.51 17.95 0.07
C ALA A 261 9.36 17.55 -1.41
N THR A 262 8.60 18.35 -2.17
CA THR A 262 8.38 18.14 -3.62
C THR A 262 9.68 18.14 -4.42
N ASP A 263 10.67 18.93 -3.96
CA ASP A 263 11.91 19.12 -4.69
C ASP A 263 12.92 17.97 -4.51
N ASP A 264 12.71 17.09 -3.54
CA ASP A 264 13.63 15.98 -3.26
C ASP A 264 13.34 14.72 -4.08
N TYR A 265 12.14 14.59 -4.64
CA TYR A 265 11.66 13.34 -5.21
C TYR A 265 11.10 13.49 -6.63
N VAL A 266 11.26 12.41 -7.42
CA VAL A 266 10.68 12.31 -8.76
C VAL A 266 9.16 12.42 -8.69
N TRP A 267 8.61 13.22 -9.55
CA TRP A 267 7.16 13.35 -9.69
C TRP A 267 6.61 12.30 -10.66
N MET A 268 5.59 11.56 -10.22
CA MET A 268 4.80 10.63 -11.02
C MET A 268 3.33 10.84 -10.68
N ASP A 269 2.46 10.95 -11.67
CA ASP A 269 1.03 11.03 -11.44
C ASP A 269 0.40 9.64 -11.17
N LYS A 270 -0.86 9.62 -10.76
CA LYS A 270 -1.59 8.37 -10.49
C LYS A 270 -1.67 7.45 -11.70
N PHE A 271 -1.76 8.04 -12.89
CA PHE A 271 -1.82 7.29 -14.14
C PHE A 271 -0.50 6.59 -14.41
N THR A 272 0.62 7.27 -14.22
CA THR A 272 1.97 6.70 -14.34
C THR A 272 2.20 5.54 -13.40
N ILE A 273 1.82 5.68 -12.11
CA ILE A 273 1.96 4.61 -11.11
C ILE A 273 1.17 3.36 -11.53
N ARG A 274 -0.06 3.55 -12.01
CA ARG A 274 -0.93 2.48 -12.50
C ARG A 274 -0.42 1.88 -13.80
N ASN A 275 -0.05 2.71 -14.79
CA ASN A 275 0.40 2.26 -16.10
C ASN A 275 1.72 1.50 -16.06
N LEU A 276 2.61 1.83 -15.12
CA LEU A 276 3.85 1.11 -14.87
C LEU A 276 3.67 -0.11 -13.98
N GLU A 277 2.47 -0.36 -13.44
CA GLU A 277 2.14 -1.48 -12.55
C GLU A 277 3.14 -1.62 -11.39
N LEU A 278 3.40 -0.51 -10.67
CA LEU A 278 4.42 -0.49 -9.62
C LEU A 278 4.03 -1.36 -8.43
N TYR A 279 2.79 -1.24 -7.93
CA TYR A 279 2.30 -1.92 -6.72
C TYR A 279 1.16 -2.89 -7.01
N ASN A 280 0.24 -2.50 -7.88
CA ASN A 280 -0.99 -3.22 -8.19
C ASN A 280 -1.18 -3.32 -9.70
N SER A 281 -1.90 -4.34 -10.14
CA SER A 281 -2.36 -4.49 -11.52
C SER A 281 -3.87 -4.67 -11.53
N THR A 282 -4.52 -4.32 -12.64
CA THR A 282 -5.95 -4.59 -12.88
C THR A 282 -6.25 -6.09 -12.95
N ASN A 283 -5.26 -6.92 -13.28
CA ASN A 283 -5.36 -8.37 -13.28
C ASN A 283 -4.85 -8.95 -11.95
N ALA A 284 -5.69 -9.66 -11.23
CA ALA A 284 -5.37 -10.24 -9.92
C ALA A 284 -4.15 -11.19 -9.92
N ASN A 285 -3.82 -11.80 -11.07
CA ASN A 285 -2.70 -12.72 -11.22
C ASN A 285 -1.46 -12.09 -11.87
N ALA A 286 -1.47 -10.77 -12.14
CA ALA A 286 -0.33 -10.11 -12.75
C ALA A 286 0.81 -9.88 -11.75
N VAL A 287 2.04 -10.04 -12.21
CA VAL A 287 3.24 -9.73 -11.45
C VAL A 287 3.56 -8.25 -11.61
N THR A 288 3.68 -7.53 -10.51
CA THR A 288 4.01 -6.09 -10.49
C THR A 288 5.52 -5.86 -10.30
N LEU A 289 5.98 -4.61 -10.47
CA LEU A 289 7.39 -4.29 -10.25
C LEU A 289 7.84 -4.67 -8.83
N ILE A 290 7.06 -4.31 -7.81
CA ILE A 290 7.42 -4.59 -6.41
C ILE A 290 7.59 -6.09 -6.15
N ASN A 291 6.80 -6.97 -6.79
CA ASN A 291 6.93 -8.42 -6.64
C ASN A 291 8.27 -8.95 -7.17
N VAL A 292 8.84 -8.29 -8.18
CA VAL A 292 10.13 -8.68 -8.76
C VAL A 292 11.30 -8.18 -7.93
N ILE A 293 11.25 -6.90 -7.50
CA ILE A 293 12.38 -6.23 -6.87
C ILE A 293 12.46 -6.44 -5.35
N ASP A 294 11.35 -6.83 -4.67
CA ASP A 294 11.38 -7.09 -3.23
C ASP A 294 12.17 -8.36 -2.92
N LYS A 295 13.43 -8.15 -2.54
CA LYS A 295 14.33 -9.16 -1.98
C LYS A 295 14.67 -8.87 -0.52
N THR A 296 13.90 -7.98 0.12
CA THR A 296 14.07 -7.66 1.53
C THR A 296 13.70 -8.83 2.42
N ILE A 297 14.42 -8.98 3.52
CA ILE A 297 14.25 -10.06 4.49
C ILE A 297 13.33 -9.59 5.63
N SER A 298 13.56 -8.37 6.12
CA SER A 298 12.82 -7.79 7.24
C SER A 298 11.52 -7.10 6.81
N ALA A 299 10.57 -7.00 7.73
CA ALA A 299 9.33 -6.24 7.50
C ALA A 299 9.61 -4.74 7.26
N MET A 300 10.56 -4.18 8.02
CA MET A 300 11.02 -2.80 7.91
C MET A 300 11.63 -2.51 6.54
N GLY A 301 12.46 -3.42 6.02
CA GLY A 301 13.02 -3.33 4.66
C GLY A 301 11.92 -3.32 3.59
N GLY A 302 10.90 -4.17 3.72
CA GLY A 302 9.79 -4.19 2.79
C GLY A 302 8.96 -2.89 2.77
N ARG A 303 8.72 -2.28 3.94
CA ARG A 303 8.08 -0.95 4.06
C ARG A 303 8.98 0.15 3.45
N MET A 304 10.26 0.13 3.76
CA MET A 304 11.26 1.08 3.24
C MET A 304 11.36 1.00 1.70
N LEU A 305 11.36 -0.19 1.12
CA LEU A 305 11.41 -0.38 -0.33
C LEU A 305 10.18 0.23 -1.01
N LYS A 306 8.99 0.02 -0.48
CA LYS A 306 7.76 0.65 -0.98
C LYS A 306 7.84 2.18 -0.90
N ARG A 307 8.36 2.71 0.19
CA ARG A 307 8.59 4.15 0.37
C ARG A 307 9.59 4.70 -0.67
N TRP A 308 10.69 4.00 -0.93
CA TRP A 308 11.66 4.44 -1.93
C TRP A 308 11.08 4.41 -3.35
N LEU A 309 10.24 3.42 -3.65
CA LEU A 309 9.55 3.34 -4.93
C LEU A 309 8.48 4.43 -5.09
N ALA A 310 7.79 4.81 -3.99
CA ALA A 310 6.83 5.93 -3.98
C ALA A 310 7.50 7.30 -4.12
N LEU A 311 8.72 7.43 -3.59
CA LEU A 311 9.49 8.66 -3.49
C LEU A 311 10.92 8.46 -4.03
N PRO A 312 11.11 8.26 -5.35
CA PRO A 312 12.44 8.11 -5.95
C PRO A 312 13.22 9.43 -5.85
N LEU A 313 14.53 9.33 -5.64
CA LEU A 313 15.39 10.50 -5.40
C LEU A 313 15.64 11.31 -6.66
N LYS A 314 15.80 12.63 -6.50
CA LYS A 314 16.25 13.59 -7.54
C LYS A 314 17.69 14.09 -7.33
N HIS A 315 18.36 13.65 -6.26
CA HIS A 315 19.71 14.12 -5.92
C HIS A 315 20.75 13.08 -6.30
N ALA A 316 21.63 13.41 -7.28
CA ALA A 316 22.66 12.51 -7.78
C ALA A 316 23.54 11.93 -6.67
N GLU A 317 23.99 12.75 -5.73
CA GLU A 317 24.87 12.31 -4.64
C GLU A 317 24.23 11.25 -3.74
N LYS A 318 22.96 11.45 -3.35
CA LYS A 318 22.22 10.47 -2.53
C LYS A 318 21.99 9.15 -3.29
N ILE A 319 21.75 9.23 -4.59
CA ILE A 319 21.58 8.06 -5.45
C ILE A 319 22.91 7.30 -5.59
N LYS A 320 24.00 8.01 -5.90
CA LYS A 320 25.35 7.43 -5.99
C LYS A 320 25.77 6.74 -4.70
N GLN A 321 25.50 7.33 -3.54
CA GLN A 321 25.79 6.71 -2.24
C GLN A 321 25.12 5.33 -2.12
N ARG A 322 23.84 5.20 -2.54
CA ARG A 322 23.17 3.91 -2.55
C ARG A 322 23.80 2.93 -3.54
N HIS A 323 24.12 3.38 -4.76
CA HIS A 323 24.79 2.56 -5.77
C HIS A 323 26.15 2.06 -5.31
N GLU A 324 26.96 2.90 -4.66
CA GLU A 324 28.27 2.50 -4.14
C GLU A 324 28.17 1.42 -3.05
N VAL A 325 27.16 1.50 -2.17
CA VAL A 325 26.91 0.42 -1.20
C VAL A 325 26.49 -0.86 -1.89
N VAL A 326 25.58 -0.81 -2.87
CA VAL A 326 25.15 -1.99 -3.65
C VAL A 326 26.34 -2.61 -4.39
N LYS A 327 27.19 -1.78 -5.01
CA LYS A 327 28.42 -2.22 -5.69
C LYS A 327 29.36 -2.94 -4.71
N TYR A 328 29.64 -2.31 -3.57
CA TYR A 328 30.51 -2.89 -2.55
C TYR A 328 30.00 -4.25 -2.06
N LEU A 329 28.70 -4.38 -1.82
CA LEU A 329 28.09 -5.63 -1.39
C LEU A 329 28.13 -6.72 -2.47
N LEU A 330 28.07 -6.35 -3.75
CA LEU A 330 28.24 -7.30 -4.86
C LEU A 330 29.68 -7.80 -5.00
N GLU A 331 30.65 -6.90 -4.82
CA GLU A 331 32.08 -7.23 -4.87
C GLU A 331 32.55 -8.03 -3.63
N ASN A 332 31.84 -7.88 -2.49
CA ASN A 332 32.16 -8.50 -1.21
C ASN A 332 31.01 -9.40 -0.73
N GLU A 333 30.82 -10.54 -1.41
CA GLU A 333 29.71 -11.44 -1.17
C GLU A 333 29.61 -11.96 0.28
N SER A 334 30.76 -12.18 0.95
CA SER A 334 30.79 -12.60 2.35
C SER A 334 30.13 -11.56 3.27
N VAL A 335 30.42 -10.26 3.05
CA VAL A 335 29.80 -9.15 3.79
C VAL A 335 28.29 -9.12 3.57
N LEU A 336 27.84 -9.31 2.31
CA LEU A 336 26.40 -9.38 1.99
C LEU A 336 25.72 -10.53 2.75
N GLN A 337 26.33 -11.74 2.73
CA GLN A 337 25.79 -12.93 3.40
C GLN A 337 25.76 -12.77 4.92
N ASP A 338 26.82 -12.20 5.52
CA ASP A 338 26.91 -11.96 6.96
C ASP A 338 25.81 -10.99 7.41
N ILE A 339 25.65 -9.85 6.73
CA ILE A 339 24.60 -8.87 7.04
C ILE A 339 23.21 -9.50 6.87
N GLN A 340 22.94 -10.17 5.75
CA GLN A 340 21.65 -10.82 5.51
C GLN A 340 21.37 -11.95 6.52
N GLY A 341 22.41 -12.67 6.93
CA GLY A 341 22.34 -13.70 7.96
C GLY A 341 21.86 -13.13 9.30
N GLN A 342 22.37 -11.97 9.69
CA GLN A 342 21.94 -11.29 10.92
C GLN A 342 20.55 -10.66 10.80
N ILE A 343 20.20 -10.05 9.66
CA ILE A 343 18.87 -9.45 9.45
C ILE A 343 17.75 -10.49 9.61
N LYS A 344 17.97 -11.76 9.28
CA LYS A 344 17.00 -12.85 9.49
C LYS A 344 16.61 -13.03 10.96
N HIS A 345 17.50 -12.66 11.88
CA HIS A 345 17.26 -12.75 13.33
C HIS A 345 16.62 -11.47 13.91
N ILE A 346 16.49 -10.41 13.10
CA ILE A 346 15.87 -9.15 13.51
C ILE A 346 14.36 -9.23 13.22
N GLY A 347 13.55 -9.17 14.28
CA GLY A 347 12.10 -9.05 14.16
C GLY A 347 11.67 -7.64 13.73
N ASP A 348 10.38 -7.40 13.73
CA ASP A 348 9.82 -6.07 13.43
C ASP A 348 9.99 -5.13 14.63
N ILE A 349 11.23 -4.64 14.84
CA ILE A 349 11.58 -3.78 15.98
C ILE A 349 10.85 -2.43 15.95
N GLU A 350 10.42 -1.96 14.79
CA GLU A 350 9.65 -0.74 14.61
C GLU A 350 8.24 -0.88 15.22
N ARG A 351 7.55 -1.99 14.96
CA ARG A 351 6.25 -2.29 15.58
C ARG A 351 6.38 -2.73 17.04
N LEU A 352 7.46 -3.44 17.39
CA LEU A 352 7.70 -3.85 18.76
C LEU A 352 7.89 -2.65 19.70
N ILE A 353 8.68 -1.64 19.27
CA ILE A 353 8.88 -0.45 20.11
C ILE A 353 7.60 0.39 20.24
N SER A 354 6.75 0.40 19.24
CA SER A 354 5.43 1.05 19.32
C SER A 354 4.48 0.33 20.28
N LYS A 355 4.52 -1.01 20.33
CA LYS A 355 3.78 -1.80 21.36
C LYS A 355 4.32 -1.53 22.76
N ILE A 356 5.62 -1.32 22.94
CA ILE A 356 6.22 -0.92 24.21
C ILE A 356 5.70 0.44 24.65
N ALA A 357 5.75 1.45 23.76
CA ALA A 357 5.25 2.78 24.05
C ALA A 357 3.77 2.79 24.46
N THR A 358 2.96 1.94 23.82
CA THR A 358 1.53 1.80 24.13
C THR A 358 1.23 0.82 25.27
N THR A 359 2.27 0.20 25.87
CA THR A 359 2.15 -0.84 26.92
C THR A 359 1.34 -2.07 26.51
N LYS A 360 1.26 -2.36 25.20
CA LYS A 360 0.55 -3.53 24.63
C LYS A 360 1.50 -4.69 24.30
N VAL A 361 2.74 -4.65 24.79
CA VAL A 361 3.78 -5.66 24.54
C VAL A 361 3.68 -6.83 25.53
N SER A 362 3.97 -8.03 25.06
CA SER A 362 4.10 -9.24 25.89
C SER A 362 5.56 -9.50 26.31
N PRO A 363 5.81 -10.29 27.39
CA PRO A 363 7.19 -10.64 27.80
C PRO A 363 8.00 -11.31 26.68
N ARG A 364 7.40 -12.19 25.88
CA ARG A 364 8.06 -12.83 24.73
C ARG A 364 8.45 -11.84 23.66
N GLU A 365 7.63 -10.83 23.37
CA GLU A 365 7.96 -9.79 22.39
C GLU A 365 9.13 -8.90 22.88
N VAL A 366 9.24 -8.66 24.19
CA VAL A 366 10.40 -7.96 24.77
C VAL A 366 11.69 -8.77 24.61
N ILE A 367 11.64 -10.09 24.82
CA ILE A 367 12.78 -10.98 24.54
C ILE A 367 13.12 -10.96 23.05
N GLN A 368 12.13 -10.96 22.16
CA GLN A 368 12.36 -10.85 20.71
C GLN A 368 13.06 -9.52 20.35
N LEU A 369 12.70 -8.41 21.01
CA LEU A 369 13.41 -7.14 20.84
C LEU A 369 14.86 -7.26 21.28
N LYS A 370 15.15 -7.85 22.46
CA LYS A 370 16.51 -8.08 22.93
C LYS A 370 17.34 -8.87 21.90
N ASN A 371 16.82 -10.01 21.40
CA ASN A 371 17.49 -10.85 20.42
C ASN A 371 17.73 -10.09 19.10
N SER A 372 16.78 -9.24 18.70
CA SER A 372 16.93 -8.39 17.52
C SER A 372 18.04 -7.36 17.70
N LEU A 373 18.15 -6.74 18.87
CA LEU A 373 19.22 -5.79 19.19
C LEU A 373 20.60 -6.49 19.28
N GLU A 374 20.64 -7.73 19.75
CA GLU A 374 21.87 -8.55 19.74
C GLU A 374 22.35 -8.80 18.30
N ALA A 375 21.45 -9.08 17.35
CA ALA A 375 21.77 -9.27 15.95
C ALA A 375 22.26 -8.00 15.23
N ILE A 376 21.96 -6.81 15.75
CA ILE A 376 22.45 -5.52 15.21
C ILE A 376 23.94 -5.33 15.49
N VAL A 377 24.48 -5.87 16.59
CA VAL A 377 25.87 -5.64 17.01
C VAL A 377 26.87 -6.14 15.96
N PRO A 378 26.80 -7.39 15.44
CA PRO A 378 27.70 -7.84 14.38
C PRO A 378 27.52 -7.04 13.08
N ILE A 379 26.29 -6.63 12.73
CA ILE A 379 26.05 -5.76 11.55
C ILE A 379 26.82 -4.45 11.69
N LYS A 380 26.72 -3.79 12.83
CA LYS A 380 27.47 -2.55 13.14
C LYS A 380 28.97 -2.79 12.99
N SER A 381 29.50 -3.84 13.58
CA SER A 381 30.94 -4.13 13.52
C SER A 381 31.44 -4.38 12.09
N VAL A 382 30.68 -5.08 11.28
CA VAL A 382 31.00 -5.32 9.86
C VAL A 382 30.97 -4.00 9.08
N ALA A 383 29.97 -3.14 9.31
CA ALA A 383 29.83 -1.87 8.65
C ALA A 383 30.92 -0.86 9.03
N GLU A 384 31.36 -0.80 10.30
CA GLU A 384 32.44 0.05 10.77
C GLU A 384 33.81 -0.34 10.19
N THR A 385 34.07 -1.62 9.94
CA THR A 385 35.35 -2.14 9.44
C THR A 385 35.44 -2.22 7.91
N CYS A 386 34.38 -1.96 7.18
CA CYS A 386 34.34 -2.05 5.72
C CYS A 386 35.08 -0.88 5.04
N ASN A 387 35.44 -1.03 3.75
CA ASN A 387 36.10 -0.01 2.95
C ASN A 387 35.10 0.85 2.13
N ASN A 388 33.83 0.96 2.58
CA ASN A 388 32.84 1.79 1.91
C ASN A 388 32.33 2.86 2.87
N GLU A 389 32.54 4.13 2.52
CA GLU A 389 32.21 5.26 3.39
C GLU A 389 30.71 5.39 3.69
N ALA A 390 29.85 5.16 2.69
CA ALA A 390 28.39 5.24 2.89
C ALA A 390 27.90 4.11 3.82
N LEU A 391 28.46 2.92 3.72
CA LEU A 391 28.14 1.80 4.60
C LEU A 391 28.66 2.03 6.02
N LYS A 392 29.86 2.66 6.18
CA LYS A 392 30.36 3.09 7.50
C LYS A 392 29.43 4.06 8.18
N VAL A 393 28.96 5.10 7.46
CA VAL A 393 28.01 6.09 8.01
C VAL A 393 26.72 5.40 8.50
N LEU A 394 26.21 4.38 7.79
CA LEU A 394 25.08 3.59 8.27
C LEU A 394 25.44 2.82 9.56
N GLY A 395 26.63 2.21 9.62
CA GLY A 395 27.12 1.50 10.80
C GLY A 395 27.32 2.40 12.00
N ASP A 396 27.96 3.56 11.83
CA ASP A 396 28.23 4.54 12.89
C ASP A 396 26.95 5.01 13.58
N ASN A 397 25.87 5.19 12.80
CA ASN A 397 24.57 5.63 13.30
C ASN A 397 23.71 4.51 13.93
N LEU A 398 24.12 3.24 13.84
CA LEU A 398 23.45 2.15 14.55
C LEU A 398 23.76 2.21 16.06
N HIS A 399 22.73 2.11 16.88
CA HIS A 399 22.86 2.10 18.34
C HIS A 399 22.93 0.67 18.87
N ARG A 400 23.95 0.34 19.67
CA ARG A 400 24.10 -0.99 20.27
C ARG A 400 23.05 -1.31 21.32
N CYS A 401 22.51 -0.28 21.97
CA CYS A 401 21.53 -0.39 23.06
C CYS A 401 21.93 -1.41 24.15
N ASP A 402 23.21 -1.40 24.54
CA ASP A 402 23.77 -2.37 25.51
C ASP A 402 23.00 -2.37 26.83
N LEU A 403 22.75 -1.19 27.41
CA LEU A 403 22.00 -1.06 28.67
C LEU A 403 20.59 -1.65 28.58
N LEU A 404 19.94 -1.47 27.43
CA LEU A 404 18.60 -2.01 27.21
C LEU A 404 18.63 -3.55 27.15
N ARG A 405 19.58 -4.11 26.40
CA ARG A 405 19.75 -5.56 26.24
C ARG A 405 20.05 -6.24 27.60
N ASP A 406 21.00 -5.65 28.33
CA ASP A 406 21.45 -6.18 29.61
C ASP A 406 20.32 -6.15 30.64
N LYS A 407 19.55 -5.04 30.70
CA LYS A 407 18.41 -4.92 31.61
C LYS A 407 17.30 -5.89 31.28
N ILE A 408 16.97 -6.12 30.00
CA ILE A 408 15.98 -7.12 29.60
C ILE A 408 16.45 -8.53 30.00
N LYS A 409 17.73 -8.86 29.73
CA LYS A 409 18.33 -10.16 30.08
C LYS A 409 18.37 -10.42 31.59
N GLU A 410 18.65 -9.38 32.37
CA GLU A 410 18.63 -9.46 33.84
C GLU A 410 17.22 -9.70 34.38
N THR A 411 16.22 -9.03 33.78
CA THR A 411 14.86 -8.99 34.32
C THR A 411 13.99 -10.14 33.84
N LEU A 412 14.08 -10.55 32.58
CA LEU A 412 13.17 -11.52 31.97
C LEU A 412 13.83 -12.89 31.75
N ASN A 413 13.01 -13.92 31.92
CA ASN A 413 13.38 -15.29 31.57
C ASN A 413 13.42 -15.42 30.03
N GLU A 414 14.47 -16.09 29.49
CA GLU A 414 14.62 -16.34 28.04
C GLU A 414 13.43 -17.08 27.41
N GLU A 415 12.76 -17.94 28.19
CA GLU A 415 11.58 -18.70 27.77
C GLU A 415 10.26 -18.04 28.24
N ALA A 416 10.27 -16.72 28.48
CA ALA A 416 9.10 -16.02 28.97
C ALA A 416 7.85 -16.29 28.10
N PRO A 417 6.68 -16.54 28.71
CA PRO A 417 5.45 -16.82 27.96
C PRO A 417 4.89 -15.56 27.30
N VAL A 418 4.01 -15.74 26.32
CA VAL A 418 3.26 -14.62 25.72
C VAL A 418 2.33 -13.97 26.75
N ASN A 419 1.67 -14.77 27.58
CA ASN A 419 0.77 -14.25 28.62
C ASN A 419 1.48 -14.29 29.98
N ILE A 420 1.72 -13.11 30.54
CA ILE A 420 2.37 -12.93 31.84
C ILE A 420 1.67 -13.70 32.98
N LEU A 421 0.35 -13.86 32.90
CA LEU A 421 -0.44 -14.61 33.91
C LEU A 421 -0.09 -16.12 33.96
N LYS A 422 0.65 -16.64 33.00
CA LYS A 422 1.13 -18.03 33.03
C LYS A 422 2.33 -18.25 33.94
N GLY A 423 2.87 -17.15 34.50
CA GLY A 423 4.02 -17.17 35.42
C GLY A 423 5.36 -17.43 34.67
N LYS A 424 6.45 -17.39 35.45
CA LYS A 424 7.84 -17.55 34.99
C LYS A 424 8.28 -16.55 33.91
N SER A 425 7.71 -15.33 33.93
CA SER A 425 8.12 -14.25 33.05
C SER A 425 9.39 -13.57 33.53
N ILE A 426 9.57 -13.39 34.83
CA ILE A 426 10.74 -12.75 35.45
C ILE A 426 11.82 -13.80 35.68
N ALA A 427 13.09 -13.43 35.48
CA ALA A 427 14.25 -14.27 35.69
C ALA A 427 14.41 -14.69 37.18
N ASP A 428 14.93 -15.88 37.41
CA ASP A 428 15.27 -16.34 38.75
C ASP A 428 16.45 -15.52 39.29
N GLY A 429 16.44 -15.13 40.52
CA GLY A 429 17.46 -14.29 41.18
C GLY A 429 17.26 -12.77 41.00
N PHE A 430 16.24 -12.34 40.26
CA PHE A 430 15.96 -10.91 40.03
C PHE A 430 15.26 -10.26 41.24
N SER A 431 14.38 -11.00 41.94
CA SER A 431 13.63 -10.54 43.12
C SER A 431 13.59 -11.60 44.18
N GLU A 432 14.20 -11.32 45.37
CA GLU A 432 14.22 -12.23 46.53
C GLU A 432 12.80 -12.63 46.95
N GLU A 433 11.86 -11.67 47.05
CA GLU A 433 10.46 -11.93 47.40
C GLU A 433 9.81 -12.91 46.41
N LEU A 434 10.07 -12.75 45.11
CA LEU A 434 9.51 -13.62 44.09
C LEU A 434 10.08 -15.04 44.14
N ASP A 435 11.37 -15.17 44.40
CA ASP A 435 12.06 -16.46 44.53
C ASP A 435 11.61 -17.23 45.78
N GLU A 436 11.44 -16.52 46.89
CA GLU A 436 10.85 -17.13 48.11
C GLU A 436 9.44 -17.64 47.85
N LEU A 437 8.57 -16.85 47.21
CA LEU A 437 7.19 -17.25 46.90
C LEU A 437 7.15 -18.42 45.90
N ARG A 438 8.03 -18.47 44.92
CA ARG A 438 8.18 -19.60 43.99
C ARG A 438 8.63 -20.86 44.71
N GLY A 439 9.59 -20.73 45.66
CA GLY A 439 10.03 -21.81 46.53
C GLY A 439 8.88 -22.36 47.38
N LEU A 440 8.07 -21.50 47.98
CA LEU A 440 6.87 -21.87 48.71
C LEU A 440 5.82 -22.59 47.86
N SER A 441 5.54 -22.08 46.68
CA SER A 441 4.58 -22.72 45.76
C SER A 441 5.09 -24.09 45.29
N GLN A 442 6.38 -24.24 45.01
CA GLN A 442 6.97 -25.51 44.56
C GLN A 442 7.04 -26.53 45.71
N SER A 443 7.43 -26.11 46.90
CA SER A 443 7.43 -26.98 48.06
C SER A 443 6.02 -27.42 48.45
N GLY A 444 5.02 -26.55 48.30
CA GLY A 444 3.61 -26.87 48.45
C GLY A 444 3.11 -27.93 47.45
N LYS A 445 3.49 -27.86 46.19
CA LYS A 445 3.17 -28.89 45.17
C LYS A 445 3.82 -30.23 45.51
N THR A 446 5.09 -30.22 45.91
CA THR A 446 5.81 -31.42 46.36
C THR A 446 5.13 -32.03 47.60
N TYR A 447 4.66 -31.18 48.50
CA TYR A 447 3.90 -31.65 49.67
C TYR A 447 2.57 -32.32 49.25
N LEU A 448 1.82 -31.75 48.32
CA LEU A 448 0.59 -32.38 47.80
C LEU A 448 0.86 -33.75 47.15
N ASP A 449 1.97 -33.88 46.40
CA ASP A 449 2.38 -35.16 45.83
C ASP A 449 2.75 -36.19 46.91
N ASN A 450 3.43 -35.76 47.98
CA ASN A 450 3.73 -36.61 49.12
C ASN A 450 2.47 -36.98 49.92
N MET A 451 1.56 -36.03 50.08
CA MET A 451 0.24 -36.27 50.68
C MET A 451 -0.55 -37.30 49.85
N LEU A 452 -0.55 -37.17 48.52
CA LEU A 452 -1.21 -38.13 47.62
C LEU A 452 -0.64 -39.55 47.80
N LYS A 453 0.66 -39.70 47.90
CA LYS A 453 1.32 -41.00 48.14
C LYS A 453 0.93 -41.56 49.54
N ARG A 454 1.06 -40.76 50.59
CA ARG A 454 0.69 -41.13 51.98
C ARG A 454 -0.76 -41.57 52.04
N GLU A 455 -1.70 -40.79 51.49
CA GLU A 455 -3.13 -41.11 51.53
C GLU A 455 -3.46 -42.34 50.65
N SER A 456 -2.76 -42.52 49.52
CA SER A 456 -2.91 -43.72 48.68
C SER A 456 -2.47 -44.98 49.39
N GLU A 457 -1.37 -44.94 50.15
CA GLU A 457 -0.86 -46.05 50.96
C GLU A 457 -1.79 -46.32 52.18
N ARG A 458 -2.25 -45.25 52.89
CA ARG A 458 -3.14 -45.34 54.00
C ARG A 458 -4.49 -45.96 53.68
N THR A 459 -5.08 -45.54 52.54
CA THR A 459 -6.42 -46.00 52.11
C THR A 459 -6.41 -47.24 51.22
N GLY A 460 -5.27 -47.60 50.70
CA GLY A 460 -5.12 -48.68 49.73
C GLY A 460 -5.82 -48.36 48.36
N ILE A 461 -6.00 -47.08 48.06
CA ILE A 461 -6.63 -46.61 46.79
C ILE A 461 -5.51 -46.08 45.86
N THR A 462 -5.02 -46.90 44.97
CA THR A 462 -3.93 -46.56 44.05
C THR A 462 -4.36 -45.56 42.95
N SER A 463 -5.68 -45.35 42.79
CA SER A 463 -6.24 -44.42 41.75
C SER A 463 -6.62 -43.03 42.29
N LEU A 464 -6.15 -42.65 43.49
CA LEU A 464 -6.33 -41.30 44.03
C LEU A 464 -5.68 -40.26 43.12
N LYS A 465 -6.34 -39.12 43.02
CA LYS A 465 -5.79 -37.94 42.33
C LYS A 465 -6.09 -36.71 43.18
N ILE A 466 -5.09 -35.85 43.40
CA ILE A 466 -5.28 -34.48 43.84
C ILE A 466 -5.36 -33.61 42.57
N ALA A 467 -6.43 -32.84 42.44
CA ALA A 467 -6.65 -31.91 41.33
C ALA A 467 -7.32 -30.63 41.86
N SER A 468 -7.28 -29.56 41.09
CA SER A 468 -7.91 -28.28 41.46
C SER A 468 -8.92 -27.85 40.40
N ASN A 469 -9.94 -27.09 40.84
CA ASN A 469 -10.84 -26.35 39.94
C ASN A 469 -11.23 -25.01 40.59
N ASN A 470 -11.73 -24.08 39.75
CA ASN A 470 -12.08 -22.72 40.19
C ASN A 470 -13.25 -22.62 41.18
N VAL A 471 -14.02 -23.73 41.43
CA VAL A 471 -15.21 -23.72 42.27
C VAL A 471 -14.93 -24.23 43.69
N PHE A 472 -14.09 -25.26 43.81
CA PHE A 472 -13.85 -25.96 45.07
C PHE A 472 -12.39 -25.93 45.51
N GLY A 473 -11.47 -25.34 44.67
CA GLY A 473 -10.04 -25.37 44.91
C GLY A 473 -9.45 -26.77 44.75
N TYR A 474 -8.46 -27.13 45.56
CA TYR A 474 -7.87 -28.46 45.53
C TYR A 474 -8.80 -29.50 46.18
N TYR A 475 -8.91 -30.68 45.57
CA TYR A 475 -9.72 -31.80 46.01
C TYR A 475 -9.02 -33.15 45.71
N ILE A 476 -9.36 -34.15 46.52
CA ILE A 476 -8.99 -35.55 46.27
C ILE A 476 -10.13 -36.21 45.51
N GLU A 477 -9.84 -36.73 44.33
CA GLU A 477 -10.80 -37.44 43.49
C GLU A 477 -10.67 -38.95 43.70
N VAL A 478 -11.79 -39.59 44.07
CA VAL A 478 -11.90 -41.01 44.36
C VAL A 478 -12.91 -41.61 43.34
N ARG A 479 -12.53 -42.65 42.63
CA ARG A 479 -13.44 -43.35 41.71
C ARG A 479 -14.52 -44.07 42.53
N ASN A 480 -15.76 -44.16 42.03
CA ASN A 480 -16.88 -44.78 42.72
C ASN A 480 -16.63 -46.22 43.12
N ALA A 481 -15.77 -46.97 42.47
CA ALA A 481 -15.34 -48.32 42.83
C ALA A 481 -14.61 -48.43 44.18
N HIS A 482 -14.16 -47.33 44.77
CA HIS A 482 -13.37 -47.30 46.00
C HIS A 482 -13.98 -46.38 47.09
N LYS A 483 -15.22 -45.93 46.89
CA LYS A 483 -15.90 -45.03 47.84
C LYS A 483 -16.00 -45.57 49.27
N ASP A 484 -16.11 -46.90 49.41
CA ASP A 484 -16.25 -47.55 50.70
C ASP A 484 -14.91 -47.63 51.51
N LYS A 485 -13.80 -47.24 50.89
CA LYS A 485 -12.47 -47.11 51.50
C LYS A 485 -12.10 -45.69 51.91
N VAL A 486 -13.00 -44.74 51.71
CA VAL A 486 -12.75 -43.32 52.02
C VAL A 486 -12.84 -43.13 53.53
N PRO A 487 -11.85 -42.48 54.16
CA PRO A 487 -11.87 -42.17 55.58
C PRO A 487 -13.01 -41.23 55.96
N GLU A 488 -13.61 -41.42 57.16
CA GLU A 488 -14.75 -40.62 57.62
C GLU A 488 -14.42 -39.16 57.83
N GLU A 489 -13.16 -38.81 58.07
CA GLU A 489 -12.71 -37.41 58.19
C GLU A 489 -12.64 -36.65 56.89
N TRP A 490 -12.77 -37.32 55.69
CA TRP A 490 -12.78 -36.64 54.41
C TRP A 490 -14.17 -36.06 54.12
N ILE A 491 -14.23 -34.77 53.91
CA ILE A 491 -15.47 -34.03 53.63
C ILE A 491 -15.80 -34.11 52.14
N ARG A 492 -16.92 -34.79 51.83
CA ARG A 492 -17.41 -34.87 50.43
C ARG A 492 -17.94 -33.52 49.96
N LYS A 493 -17.44 -33.02 48.83
CA LYS A 493 -17.85 -31.74 48.19
C LYS A 493 -18.67 -31.91 46.93
N GLN A 494 -18.41 -32.95 46.13
CA GLN A 494 -19.10 -33.14 44.87
C GLN A 494 -19.17 -34.62 44.52
N THR A 495 -20.32 -35.07 44.03
CA THR A 495 -20.53 -36.39 43.43
C THR A 495 -20.61 -36.23 41.92
N LEU A 496 -19.78 -36.97 41.20
CA LEU A 496 -19.76 -37.06 39.72
C LEU A 496 -20.28 -38.45 39.29
N VAL A 497 -20.54 -38.64 37.99
CA VAL A 497 -21.02 -39.92 37.46
C VAL A 497 -20.07 -41.09 37.78
N ASN A 498 -18.75 -40.85 37.72
CA ASN A 498 -17.74 -41.90 37.85
C ASN A 498 -16.80 -41.74 39.06
N ALA A 499 -16.91 -40.64 39.84
CA ALA A 499 -16.02 -40.33 40.93
C ALA A 499 -16.71 -39.42 41.95
N GLU A 500 -16.17 -39.38 43.20
CA GLU A 500 -16.52 -38.41 44.20
C GLU A 500 -15.30 -37.55 44.56
N ARG A 501 -15.54 -36.28 44.94
CA ARG A 501 -14.53 -35.30 45.30
C ARG A 501 -14.59 -34.95 46.74
N TYR A 502 -13.46 -35.05 47.41
CA TYR A 502 -13.30 -34.85 48.85
C TYR A 502 -12.27 -33.77 49.13
N ILE A 503 -12.40 -33.15 50.31
CA ILE A 503 -11.40 -32.24 50.87
C ILE A 503 -11.04 -32.70 52.28
N THR A 504 -9.80 -32.42 52.70
CA THR A 504 -9.34 -32.57 54.10
C THR A 504 -8.97 -31.19 54.66
N GLU A 505 -8.91 -31.07 55.97
CA GLU A 505 -8.54 -29.82 56.65
C GLU A 505 -7.09 -29.44 56.32
N GLU A 506 -6.17 -30.42 56.26
CA GLU A 506 -4.78 -30.29 55.84
C GLU A 506 -4.67 -29.81 54.38
N LEU A 507 -5.44 -30.38 53.47
CA LEU A 507 -5.49 -29.97 52.05
C LEU A 507 -5.93 -28.51 51.90
N LYS A 508 -6.86 -28.07 52.73
CA LYS A 508 -7.41 -26.70 52.74
C LYS A 508 -6.42 -25.66 53.26
N GLU A 509 -5.64 -25.98 54.28
CA GLU A 509 -4.57 -25.11 54.77
C GLU A 509 -3.47 -24.90 53.74
N TYR A 510 -3.01 -26.00 53.14
CA TYR A 510 -2.00 -25.92 52.07
C TYR A 510 -2.50 -25.25 50.79
N GLU A 511 -3.76 -25.46 50.44
CA GLU A 511 -4.44 -24.74 49.35
C GLU A 511 -4.36 -23.23 49.54
N ALA A 512 -4.74 -22.74 50.73
CA ALA A 512 -4.70 -21.32 51.04
C ALA A 512 -3.28 -20.72 50.92
N LYS A 513 -2.25 -21.48 51.34
CA LYS A 513 -0.83 -21.09 51.20
C LYS A 513 -0.38 -21.06 49.72
N ILE A 514 -0.73 -22.09 48.93
CA ILE A 514 -0.32 -22.21 47.52
C ILE A 514 -1.05 -21.14 46.68
N LEU A 515 -2.37 -21.04 46.77
CA LEU A 515 -3.15 -20.07 46.00
C LEU A 515 -2.77 -18.62 46.35
N GLY A 516 -2.54 -18.32 47.62
CA GLY A 516 -2.06 -17.02 48.07
C GLY A 516 -0.67 -16.69 47.50
N ALA A 517 0.24 -17.68 47.45
CA ALA A 517 1.55 -17.50 46.85
C ALA A 517 1.46 -17.32 45.31
N GLU A 518 0.64 -18.10 44.62
CA GLU A 518 0.45 -17.99 43.15
C GLU A 518 -0.18 -16.65 42.76
N GLU A 519 -1.16 -16.14 43.47
CA GLU A 519 -1.77 -14.83 43.27
C GLU A 519 -0.76 -13.70 43.52
N ARG A 520 0.05 -13.79 44.57
CA ARG A 520 1.09 -12.83 44.90
C ARG A 520 2.22 -12.86 43.85
N ILE A 521 2.66 -14.04 43.40
CA ILE A 521 3.63 -14.22 42.33
C ILE A 521 3.13 -13.50 41.05
N SER A 522 1.88 -13.75 40.63
CA SER A 522 1.29 -13.13 39.45
C SER A 522 1.27 -11.59 39.56
N THR A 523 0.93 -11.07 40.74
CA THR A 523 0.89 -9.61 40.96
C THR A 523 2.28 -8.99 40.88
N ILE A 524 3.29 -9.61 41.50
CA ILE A 524 4.68 -9.12 41.49
C ILE A 524 5.26 -9.20 40.06
N GLU A 525 5.06 -10.31 39.34
CA GLU A 525 5.53 -10.44 37.96
C GLU A 525 4.92 -9.38 37.05
N GLN A 526 3.62 -9.08 37.20
CA GLN A 526 2.96 -8.00 36.44
C GLN A 526 3.56 -6.63 36.76
N GLN A 527 3.82 -6.35 38.03
CA GLN A 527 4.38 -5.08 38.49
C GLN A 527 5.80 -4.90 37.94
N LEU A 528 6.69 -5.89 38.14
CA LEU A 528 8.08 -5.84 37.67
C LEU A 528 8.16 -5.71 36.12
N PHE A 529 7.27 -6.41 35.42
CA PHE A 529 7.20 -6.28 33.96
C PHE A 529 6.71 -4.88 33.54
N ALA A 530 5.71 -4.32 34.19
CA ALA A 530 5.24 -2.97 33.91
C ALA A 530 6.33 -1.90 34.17
N GLU A 531 7.11 -2.07 35.26
CA GLU A 531 8.25 -1.21 35.57
C GLU A 531 9.35 -1.32 34.48
N LEU A 532 9.67 -2.54 34.01
CA LEU A 532 10.59 -2.75 32.90
C LEU A 532 10.10 -2.02 31.64
N VAL A 533 8.84 -2.24 31.24
CA VAL A 533 8.25 -1.60 30.04
C VAL A 533 8.32 -0.08 30.15
N GLN A 534 7.99 0.48 31.31
CA GLN A 534 8.07 1.94 31.54
C GLN A 534 9.52 2.44 31.44
N TRP A 535 10.49 1.71 31.99
CA TRP A 535 11.90 2.05 31.89
C TRP A 535 12.42 2.01 30.45
N MET A 536 11.89 1.12 29.61
CA MET A 536 12.28 0.99 28.21
C MET A 536 11.90 2.21 27.34
N HIS A 537 10.96 3.06 27.78
CA HIS A 537 10.50 4.23 27.01
C HIS A 537 11.64 5.19 26.62
N GLN A 538 12.68 5.32 27.43
CA GLN A 538 13.83 6.16 27.14
C GLN A 538 14.64 5.72 25.89
N PHE A 539 14.45 4.49 25.42
CA PHE A 539 15.15 3.94 24.25
C PHE A 539 14.32 3.96 22.96
N ILE A 540 13.07 4.46 23.01
CA ILE A 540 12.17 4.48 21.83
C ILE A 540 12.85 5.06 20.60
N ILE A 541 13.44 6.24 20.72
CA ILE A 541 14.09 6.96 19.61
C ILE A 541 15.26 6.15 19.04
N SER A 542 16.13 5.62 19.91
CA SER A 542 17.30 4.85 19.46
C SER A 542 16.91 3.55 18.73
N VAL A 543 15.86 2.87 19.20
CA VAL A 543 15.35 1.65 18.55
C VAL A 543 14.66 1.98 17.22
N GLN A 544 13.90 3.08 17.14
CA GLN A 544 13.32 3.55 15.88
C GLN A 544 14.38 3.92 14.84
N GLN A 545 15.47 4.59 15.26
CA GLN A 545 16.60 4.87 14.38
C GLN A 545 17.24 3.58 13.86
N ASN A 546 17.46 2.60 14.72
CA ASN A 546 17.94 1.28 14.31
C ASN A 546 16.98 0.63 13.29
N ALA A 547 15.68 0.69 13.52
CA ALA A 547 14.69 0.13 12.61
C ALA A 547 14.78 0.74 11.19
N GLN A 548 14.92 2.07 11.11
CA GLN A 548 15.09 2.78 9.85
C GLN A 548 16.41 2.42 9.15
N LEU A 549 17.52 2.39 9.87
CA LEU A 549 18.83 2.05 9.32
C LEU A 549 18.91 0.59 8.85
N ILE A 550 18.36 -0.34 9.61
CA ILE A 550 18.25 -1.76 9.20
C ILE A 550 17.34 -1.89 7.99
N GLY A 551 16.22 -1.17 7.93
CA GLY A 551 15.35 -1.14 6.76
C GLY A 551 16.07 -0.66 5.49
N GLN A 552 16.88 0.42 5.60
CA GLN A 552 17.71 0.92 4.50
C GLN A 552 18.76 -0.12 4.07
N LEU A 553 19.46 -0.71 5.02
CA LEU A 553 20.50 -1.70 4.76
C LEU A 553 19.92 -2.96 4.11
N ASP A 554 18.74 -3.41 4.56
CA ASP A 554 18.03 -4.55 3.98
C ASP A 554 17.61 -4.28 2.52
N CYS A 555 17.15 -3.07 2.20
CA CYS A 555 16.87 -2.65 0.82
C CYS A 555 18.13 -2.73 -0.06
N LEU A 556 19.27 -2.20 0.42
CA LEU A 556 20.53 -2.21 -0.32
C LEU A 556 21.06 -3.62 -0.52
N CYS A 557 20.99 -4.49 0.51
CA CYS A 557 21.28 -5.93 0.41
C CYS A 557 20.32 -6.62 -0.59
N GLY A 558 19.05 -6.25 -0.58
CA GLY A 558 18.05 -6.74 -1.51
C GLY A 558 18.38 -6.38 -2.95
N PHE A 559 18.81 -5.12 -3.22
CA PHE A 559 19.24 -4.67 -4.54
C PHE A 559 20.54 -5.40 -5.01
N ALA A 560 21.49 -5.63 -4.12
CA ALA A 560 22.68 -6.43 -4.45
C ALA A 560 22.31 -7.87 -4.83
N SER A 561 21.41 -8.50 -4.07
CA SER A 561 20.93 -9.86 -4.37
C SER A 561 20.14 -9.92 -5.68
N LEU A 562 19.30 -8.90 -5.94
CA LEU A 562 18.55 -8.75 -7.19
C LEU A 562 19.50 -8.61 -8.39
N ALA A 563 20.49 -7.73 -8.27
CA ALA A 563 21.47 -7.46 -9.32
C ALA A 563 22.29 -8.71 -9.66
N LYS A 564 22.75 -9.45 -8.64
CA LYS A 564 23.45 -10.72 -8.83
C LYS A 564 22.60 -11.77 -9.54
N ALA A 565 21.36 -11.96 -9.08
CA ALA A 565 20.46 -12.99 -9.62
C ALA A 565 20.02 -12.71 -11.06
N ASN A 566 19.94 -11.44 -11.47
CA ASN A 566 19.38 -11.00 -12.75
C ASN A 566 20.41 -10.35 -13.68
N LYS A 567 21.69 -10.32 -13.27
CA LYS A 567 22.77 -9.68 -14.04
C LYS A 567 22.43 -8.23 -14.38
N TYR A 568 22.01 -7.46 -13.35
CA TYR A 568 21.79 -6.03 -13.49
C TYR A 568 23.12 -5.29 -13.35
N THR A 569 23.24 -4.17 -14.04
CA THR A 569 24.49 -3.40 -14.14
C THR A 569 24.40 -2.10 -13.34
N TYR A 570 25.57 -1.58 -12.95
CA TYR A 570 25.72 -0.27 -12.29
C TYR A 570 25.30 0.84 -13.27
N PRO A 571 24.28 1.66 -12.97
CA PRO A 571 23.91 2.80 -13.81
C PRO A 571 24.77 4.03 -13.45
N LEU A 572 25.31 4.71 -14.46
CA LEU A 572 25.96 5.99 -14.28
C LEU A 572 24.91 7.10 -14.18
N ILE A 573 24.83 7.75 -13.03
CA ILE A 573 23.92 8.90 -12.81
C ILE A 573 24.74 10.19 -12.84
N ASP A 574 24.29 11.16 -13.64
CA ASP A 574 24.90 12.49 -13.72
C ASP A 574 23.85 13.60 -13.88
N ASP A 575 24.29 14.86 -13.90
CA ASP A 575 23.43 16.03 -14.07
C ASP A 575 23.19 16.39 -15.54
N SER A 576 23.63 15.54 -16.50
CA SER A 576 23.34 15.72 -17.90
C SER A 576 21.84 15.59 -18.22
N TYR A 577 21.47 15.84 -19.46
CA TYR A 577 20.10 15.58 -19.96
C TYR A 577 20.03 14.29 -20.75
N ASP A 578 21.14 13.55 -20.87
CA ASP A 578 21.22 12.38 -21.72
C ASP A 578 20.59 11.16 -21.03
N LEU A 579 19.95 10.32 -21.81
CA LEU A 579 19.48 9.00 -21.40
C LEU A 579 19.99 7.98 -22.41
N GLU A 580 21.00 7.22 -22.03
CA GLU A 580 21.57 6.15 -22.85
C GLU A 580 21.40 4.81 -22.14
N ILE A 581 20.76 3.87 -22.82
CA ILE A 581 20.54 2.50 -22.35
C ILE A 581 20.97 1.56 -23.45
N LYS A 582 21.94 0.69 -23.17
CA LYS A 582 22.35 -0.40 -24.07
C LYS A 582 21.86 -1.72 -23.52
N ASP A 583 21.36 -2.59 -24.39
CA ASP A 583 20.82 -3.91 -24.03
C ASP A 583 19.81 -3.83 -22.88
N GLY A 584 18.93 -2.84 -22.88
CA GLY A 584 17.87 -2.66 -21.90
C GLY A 584 16.86 -3.81 -21.93
N ARG A 585 16.44 -4.29 -20.74
CA ARG A 585 15.47 -5.37 -20.57
C ARG A 585 14.32 -4.92 -19.68
N HIS A 586 13.12 -5.48 -19.88
CA HIS A 586 11.98 -5.16 -19.04
C HIS A 586 12.01 -6.04 -17.76
N PRO A 587 12.17 -5.46 -16.56
CA PRO A 587 12.43 -6.23 -15.34
C PRO A 587 11.32 -7.22 -14.96
N VAL A 588 10.08 -6.92 -15.32
CA VAL A 588 8.92 -7.78 -15.00
C VAL A 588 8.72 -8.83 -16.09
N ILE A 589 8.73 -8.43 -17.37
CA ILE A 589 8.47 -9.35 -18.49
C ILE A 589 9.57 -10.43 -18.55
N GLU A 590 10.85 -10.06 -18.40
CA GLU A 590 11.94 -11.05 -18.42
C GLU A 590 11.78 -12.17 -17.39
N LYS A 591 11.07 -11.91 -16.28
CA LYS A 591 10.78 -12.92 -15.23
C LYS A 591 9.58 -13.79 -15.51
N GLN A 592 8.71 -13.38 -16.43
CA GLN A 592 7.51 -14.12 -16.81
C GLN A 592 7.71 -14.97 -18.06
N LEU A 593 8.82 -14.79 -18.78
CA LEU A 593 9.13 -15.59 -19.95
C LEU A 593 9.37 -17.08 -19.58
N PRO A 594 8.93 -18.01 -20.43
CA PRO A 594 9.22 -19.43 -20.23
C PRO A 594 10.72 -19.70 -20.12
N ILE A 595 11.07 -20.75 -19.39
CA ILE A 595 12.47 -21.17 -19.25
C ILE A 595 13.07 -21.48 -20.63
N GLY A 596 14.16 -20.78 -20.99
CA GLY A 596 14.84 -20.93 -22.27
C GLY A 596 14.45 -19.88 -23.32
N GLU A 597 13.47 -19.02 -23.06
CA GLU A 597 13.16 -17.89 -23.93
C GLU A 597 13.80 -16.61 -23.37
N PRO A 598 14.89 -16.09 -23.99
CA PRO A 598 15.50 -14.85 -23.51
C PRO A 598 14.67 -13.64 -23.90
N TYR A 599 14.64 -12.61 -23.03
CA TYR A 599 14.10 -11.29 -23.39
C TYR A 599 14.99 -10.64 -24.46
N ILE A 600 14.39 -10.08 -25.49
CA ILE A 600 15.14 -9.36 -26.56
C ILE A 600 15.47 -7.96 -26.05
N ALA A 601 16.73 -7.74 -25.76
CA ALA A 601 17.24 -6.48 -25.25
C ALA A 601 17.23 -5.38 -26.31
N ASN A 602 16.99 -4.13 -25.88
CA ASN A 602 16.86 -2.97 -26.75
C ASN A 602 17.75 -1.82 -26.32
N ASP A 603 18.32 -1.12 -27.31
CA ASP A 603 19.12 0.08 -27.12
C ASP A 603 18.24 1.32 -27.25
N LEU A 604 18.52 2.34 -26.44
CA LEU A 604 17.80 3.61 -26.45
C LEU A 604 18.76 4.76 -26.15
N TYR A 605 18.63 5.84 -26.93
CA TYR A 605 19.34 7.08 -26.67
C TYR A 605 18.37 8.26 -26.80
N LEU A 606 18.40 9.20 -25.85
CA LEU A 606 17.63 10.46 -25.87
C LEU A 606 18.53 11.58 -25.35
N ASP A 607 18.52 12.72 -26.05
CA ASP A 607 19.17 13.96 -25.64
C ASP A 607 18.28 15.20 -25.93
N ARG A 608 18.78 16.39 -25.69
CA ARG A 608 18.06 17.64 -25.96
C ARG A 608 18.40 18.28 -27.32
N GLU A 609 19.44 17.81 -27.99
CA GLU A 609 20.00 18.49 -29.14
C GLU A 609 19.76 17.75 -30.47
N SER A 610 19.88 16.43 -30.46
CA SER A 610 19.80 15.61 -31.67
C SER A 610 18.62 14.64 -31.70
N GLN A 611 18.24 14.06 -30.53
CA GLN A 611 17.24 13.00 -30.45
C GLN A 611 16.36 13.17 -29.20
N GLN A 612 15.55 14.25 -29.22
CA GLN A 612 14.64 14.57 -28.12
C GLN A 612 13.43 13.65 -28.08
N ILE A 613 12.86 13.34 -29.24
CA ILE A 613 11.65 12.55 -29.43
C ILE A 613 11.96 11.36 -30.31
N ILE A 614 11.62 10.16 -29.84
CA ILE A 614 11.64 8.93 -30.65
C ILE A 614 10.21 8.55 -30.97
N MET A 615 9.88 8.57 -32.29
CA MET A 615 8.63 7.99 -32.80
C MET A 615 8.84 6.50 -33.03
N ILE A 616 8.03 5.66 -32.33
CA ILE A 616 8.14 4.20 -32.42
C ILE A 616 6.94 3.66 -33.18
N THR A 617 7.17 3.21 -34.40
CA THR A 617 6.15 2.57 -35.23
C THR A 617 6.26 1.04 -35.20
N GLY A 618 5.24 0.36 -35.68
CA GLY A 618 5.23 -1.10 -35.79
C GLY A 618 3.85 -1.71 -35.41
N PRO A 619 3.66 -2.99 -35.73
CA PRO A 619 2.37 -3.66 -35.46
C PRO A 619 2.02 -3.77 -34.01
N ASN A 620 0.73 -3.94 -33.72
CA ASN A 620 0.29 -4.33 -32.38
C ASN A 620 0.89 -5.70 -32.01
N MET A 621 1.19 -5.93 -30.74
CA MET A 621 1.92 -7.10 -30.21
C MET A 621 3.43 -7.15 -30.54
N SER A 622 4.00 -6.18 -31.23
CA SER A 622 5.45 -6.14 -31.49
C SER A 622 6.28 -5.81 -30.25
N GLY A 623 5.70 -5.23 -29.21
CA GLY A 623 6.38 -4.88 -27.95
C GLY A 623 6.65 -3.39 -27.75
N LYS A 624 6.04 -2.48 -28.55
CA LYS A 624 6.17 -1.01 -28.40
C LYS A 624 5.94 -0.55 -26.95
N SER A 625 4.78 -0.86 -26.40
CA SER A 625 4.42 -0.50 -25.01
C SER A 625 5.38 -1.09 -23.96
N ALA A 626 5.94 -2.28 -24.23
CA ALA A 626 6.93 -2.89 -23.35
C ALA A 626 8.24 -2.10 -23.33
N ILE A 627 8.70 -1.58 -24.48
CA ILE A 627 9.90 -0.74 -24.59
C ILE A 627 9.71 0.60 -23.87
N LEU A 628 8.54 1.23 -23.99
CA LEU A 628 8.21 2.44 -23.25
C LEU A 628 8.30 2.22 -21.75
N ARG A 629 7.56 1.21 -21.24
CA ARG A 629 7.55 0.86 -19.81
C ARG A 629 8.94 0.46 -19.32
N GLN A 630 9.69 -0.34 -20.08
CA GLN A 630 11.08 -0.73 -19.80
C GLN A 630 11.94 0.51 -19.48
N THR A 631 11.86 1.53 -20.34
CA THR A 631 12.66 2.75 -20.18
C THR A 631 12.33 3.46 -18.88
N ALA A 632 11.05 3.67 -18.58
CA ALA A 632 10.65 4.29 -17.31
C ALA A 632 11.08 3.47 -16.08
N LEU A 633 10.92 2.13 -16.14
CA LEU A 633 11.29 1.26 -15.04
C LEU A 633 12.81 1.22 -14.81
N ILE A 634 13.63 1.28 -15.86
CA ILE A 634 15.09 1.38 -15.73
C ILE A 634 15.48 2.70 -15.05
N VAL A 635 14.91 3.83 -15.47
CA VAL A 635 15.15 5.13 -14.84
C VAL A 635 14.71 5.13 -13.39
N LEU A 636 13.54 4.59 -13.10
CA LEU A 636 12.99 4.49 -11.76
C LEU A 636 13.88 3.64 -10.84
N LEU A 637 14.31 2.46 -11.29
CA LEU A 637 15.22 1.59 -10.55
C LEU A 637 16.54 2.29 -10.23
N ALA A 638 17.13 2.98 -11.21
CA ALA A 638 18.35 3.75 -10.99
C ALA A 638 18.15 4.84 -9.91
N GLN A 639 17.05 5.59 -9.95
CA GLN A 639 16.81 6.71 -9.02
C GLN A 639 16.33 6.28 -7.63
N ILE A 640 15.91 5.02 -7.42
CA ILE A 640 15.75 4.47 -6.06
C ILE A 640 17.04 3.92 -5.47
N GLY A 641 18.11 3.82 -6.27
CA GLY A 641 19.42 3.33 -5.84
C GLY A 641 19.69 1.86 -6.16
N SER A 642 18.88 1.24 -7.02
CA SER A 642 19.09 -0.13 -7.54
C SER A 642 19.98 -0.14 -8.78
N PHE A 643 20.66 -1.26 -9.03
CA PHE A 643 21.20 -1.56 -10.35
C PHE A 643 20.07 -1.85 -11.33
N VAL A 644 20.35 -1.75 -12.64
CA VAL A 644 19.34 -1.76 -13.71
C VAL A 644 19.48 -2.93 -14.68
N PRO A 645 18.37 -3.42 -15.23
CA PRO A 645 18.36 -4.48 -16.24
C PRO A 645 18.83 -3.96 -17.62
N ALA A 646 20.13 -3.69 -17.74
CA ALA A 646 20.75 -3.22 -18.97
C ALA A 646 22.17 -3.81 -19.11
N GLY A 647 22.78 -3.73 -20.29
CA GLY A 647 24.22 -3.97 -20.49
C GLY A 647 25.04 -2.79 -19.97
N GLU A 648 24.65 -1.58 -20.38
CA GLU A 648 25.17 -0.30 -19.89
C GLU A 648 24.03 0.70 -19.76
N ALA A 649 24.08 1.59 -18.76
CA ALA A 649 23.13 2.69 -18.63
C ALA A 649 23.79 3.96 -18.13
N ARG A 650 23.59 5.07 -18.87
CA ARG A 650 23.92 6.43 -18.43
C ARG A 650 22.64 7.24 -18.36
N ILE A 651 22.31 7.76 -17.22
CA ILE A 651 21.03 8.38 -16.96
C ILE A 651 21.24 9.77 -16.36
N GLY A 652 20.99 10.80 -17.16
CA GLY A 652 20.84 12.15 -16.67
C GLY A 652 19.60 12.22 -15.79
N LEU A 653 19.70 12.89 -14.64
CA LEU A 653 18.61 12.98 -13.66
C LEU A 653 17.27 13.32 -14.30
N VAL A 654 16.25 12.55 -13.93
CA VAL A 654 14.85 12.75 -14.30
C VAL A 654 14.10 13.28 -13.08
N ASP A 655 13.36 14.37 -13.26
CA ASP A 655 12.55 14.96 -12.17
C ASP A 655 11.07 14.59 -12.24
N LYS A 656 10.58 14.23 -13.44
CA LYS A 656 9.20 13.81 -13.65
C LYS A 656 9.13 12.66 -14.67
N ILE A 657 8.33 11.66 -14.36
CA ILE A 657 8.01 10.56 -15.27
C ILE A 657 6.52 10.60 -15.55
N PHE A 658 6.17 10.68 -16.82
CA PHE A 658 4.79 10.65 -17.30
C PHE A 658 4.58 9.48 -18.23
N THR A 659 3.48 8.76 -18.02
CA THR A 659 3.10 7.69 -18.95
C THR A 659 1.63 7.79 -19.33
N ARG A 660 1.39 7.72 -20.64
CA ARG A 660 0.08 7.43 -21.21
C ARG A 660 0.21 6.14 -22.01
N VAL A 661 -0.08 4.99 -21.38
CA VAL A 661 0.11 3.65 -21.95
C VAL A 661 -1.14 2.80 -21.71
N GLY A 662 -1.74 2.30 -22.79
CA GLY A 662 -2.90 1.42 -22.75
C GLY A 662 -4.26 2.15 -22.62
N ALA A 663 -5.34 1.49 -23.05
CA ALA A 663 -6.70 1.95 -22.82
C ALA A 663 -7.18 1.43 -21.46
N SER A 664 -7.50 2.32 -20.51
CA SER A 664 -8.22 1.96 -19.30
C SER A 664 -9.70 2.33 -19.47
N ASP A 665 -10.54 1.33 -19.63
CA ASP A 665 -11.99 1.53 -19.61
C ASP A 665 -12.42 1.80 -18.18
N ASN A 666 -12.73 3.05 -17.87
CA ASN A 666 -13.32 3.43 -16.59
C ASN A 666 -14.84 3.55 -16.74
N ILE A 667 -15.49 2.43 -17.02
CA ILE A 667 -16.95 2.32 -17.21
C ILE A 667 -17.72 2.82 -15.98
N SER A 668 -17.12 2.74 -14.80
CA SER A 668 -17.77 3.12 -13.54
C SER A 668 -18.06 4.62 -13.39
N MET A 669 -17.34 5.48 -14.10
CA MET A 669 -17.53 6.94 -14.07
C MET A 669 -18.34 7.49 -15.27
N GLY A 670 -18.68 6.65 -16.25
CA GLY A 670 -19.44 7.08 -17.43
C GLY A 670 -18.64 7.98 -18.39
N GLU A 671 -17.33 8.10 -18.21
CA GLU A 671 -16.45 8.86 -19.10
C GLU A 671 -16.09 8.03 -20.34
N SER A 672 -16.09 8.69 -21.50
CA SER A 672 -15.57 8.11 -22.74
C SER A 672 -14.09 7.80 -22.59
N THR A 673 -13.62 6.64 -23.08
CA THR A 673 -12.20 6.26 -23.13
C THR A 673 -11.32 7.35 -23.76
N PHE A 674 -11.83 8.04 -24.76
CA PHE A 674 -11.15 9.17 -25.40
C PHE A 674 -11.05 10.40 -24.47
N MET A 675 -12.08 10.69 -23.68
CA MET A 675 -12.02 11.80 -22.69
C MET A 675 -10.98 11.53 -21.59
N VAL A 676 -10.91 10.29 -21.09
CA VAL A 676 -9.87 9.88 -20.15
C VAL A 676 -8.48 10.06 -20.75
N GLU A 677 -8.29 9.64 -22.00
CA GLU A 677 -7.04 9.81 -22.75
C GLU A 677 -6.64 11.29 -22.87
N MET A 678 -7.58 12.16 -23.20
CA MET A 678 -7.32 13.59 -23.33
C MET A 678 -7.02 14.24 -21.97
N ASN A 679 -7.69 13.85 -20.91
CA ASN A 679 -7.41 14.33 -19.56
C ASN A 679 -6.01 13.93 -19.08
N GLU A 680 -5.60 12.67 -19.30
CA GLU A 680 -4.24 12.19 -19.00
C GLU A 680 -3.19 12.98 -19.80
N THR A 681 -3.43 13.17 -21.09
CA THR A 681 -2.53 13.91 -21.98
C THR A 681 -2.44 15.39 -21.60
N ALA A 682 -3.56 16.02 -21.28
CA ALA A 682 -3.58 17.41 -20.81
C ALA A 682 -2.80 17.59 -19.49
N SER A 683 -2.95 16.66 -18.54
CA SER A 683 -2.15 16.65 -17.31
C SER A 683 -0.65 16.59 -17.61
N ILE A 684 -0.23 15.74 -18.55
CA ILE A 684 1.17 15.65 -18.98
C ILE A 684 1.66 16.99 -19.52
N LEU A 685 0.98 17.51 -20.55
CA LEU A 685 1.42 18.71 -21.27
C LEU A 685 1.51 19.96 -20.38
N ASN A 686 0.62 20.08 -19.40
CA ASN A 686 0.62 21.20 -18.45
C ASN A 686 1.69 21.11 -17.35
N ASN A 687 2.30 19.93 -17.16
CA ASN A 687 3.24 19.67 -16.05
C ASN A 687 4.66 19.32 -16.47
N ILE A 688 5.00 19.38 -17.75
CA ILE A 688 6.35 19.08 -18.26
C ILE A 688 7.40 20.04 -17.68
N SER A 689 8.61 19.50 -17.51
CA SER A 689 9.82 20.19 -17.08
C SER A 689 10.98 19.88 -18.02
N ASP A 690 12.11 20.53 -17.82
CA ASP A 690 13.32 20.32 -18.64
C ASP A 690 13.99 18.94 -18.41
N ARG A 691 13.63 18.23 -17.34
CA ARG A 691 14.14 16.89 -17.01
C ARG A 691 13.05 15.81 -17.09
N SER A 692 11.88 16.13 -17.66
CA SER A 692 10.79 15.17 -17.78
C SER A 692 11.13 14.04 -18.77
N LEU A 693 10.68 12.84 -18.41
CA LEU A 693 10.57 11.67 -19.30
C LEU A 693 9.10 11.42 -19.60
N VAL A 694 8.72 11.54 -20.86
CA VAL A 694 7.34 11.43 -21.34
C VAL A 694 7.19 10.19 -22.22
N LEU A 695 6.23 9.33 -21.91
CA LEU A 695 5.96 8.08 -22.61
C LEU A 695 4.51 8.06 -23.08
N LEU A 696 4.32 8.19 -24.39
CA LEU A 696 3.01 8.25 -25.03
C LEU A 696 2.81 7.00 -25.89
N ASP A 697 1.69 6.31 -25.69
CA ASP A 697 1.37 5.09 -26.43
C ASP A 697 -0.01 5.18 -27.06
N GLU A 698 -0.06 5.10 -28.39
CA GLU A 698 -1.26 5.06 -29.22
C GLU A 698 -2.24 6.23 -28.95
N ILE A 699 -1.75 7.46 -28.84
CA ILE A 699 -2.57 8.65 -28.68
C ILE A 699 -3.46 8.87 -29.91
N GLY A 700 -4.73 9.24 -29.70
CA GLY A 700 -5.73 9.51 -30.74
C GLY A 700 -6.50 8.29 -31.22
N ARG A 701 -6.34 7.11 -30.59
CA ARG A 701 -7.02 5.87 -31.00
C ARG A 701 -8.53 5.88 -30.72
N GLY A 702 -8.99 6.69 -29.78
CA GLY A 702 -10.39 6.73 -29.33
C GLY A 702 -11.32 7.59 -30.19
N THR A 703 -10.84 8.19 -31.31
CA THR A 703 -11.61 9.09 -32.19
C THR A 703 -11.46 8.72 -33.67
N SER A 704 -11.90 9.60 -34.60
CA SER A 704 -11.69 9.37 -36.04
C SER A 704 -10.21 9.38 -36.39
N THR A 705 -9.81 8.66 -37.42
CA THR A 705 -8.40 8.55 -37.84
C THR A 705 -7.73 9.91 -38.06
N TYR A 706 -8.40 10.82 -38.75
CA TYR A 706 -7.85 12.15 -39.05
C TYR A 706 -7.74 13.03 -37.81
N ASP A 707 -8.74 13.01 -36.92
CA ASP A 707 -8.65 13.72 -35.64
C ASP A 707 -7.50 13.16 -34.78
N GLY A 708 -7.39 11.82 -34.75
CA GLY A 708 -6.33 11.14 -33.99
C GLY A 708 -4.93 11.51 -34.49
N ILE A 709 -4.70 11.47 -35.80
CA ILE A 709 -3.43 11.90 -36.41
C ILE A 709 -3.15 13.38 -36.12
N SER A 710 -4.15 14.25 -36.29
CA SER A 710 -3.98 15.69 -36.06
C SER A 710 -3.62 16.01 -34.60
N ILE A 711 -4.25 15.36 -33.64
CA ILE A 711 -3.93 15.51 -32.21
C ILE A 711 -2.53 14.98 -31.92
N ALA A 712 -2.18 13.78 -32.40
CA ALA A 712 -0.86 13.18 -32.19
C ALA A 712 0.27 14.03 -32.78
N TRP A 713 0.04 14.58 -33.96
CA TRP A 713 0.97 15.51 -34.62
C TRP A 713 1.16 16.79 -33.79
N ALA A 714 0.08 17.46 -33.46
CA ALA A 714 0.11 18.70 -32.67
C ALA A 714 0.78 18.53 -31.29
N ILE A 715 0.54 17.39 -30.60
CA ILE A 715 1.21 17.06 -29.35
C ILE A 715 2.72 16.89 -29.56
N SER A 716 3.13 16.19 -30.61
CA SER A 716 4.55 15.94 -30.89
C SER A 716 5.28 17.24 -31.27
N GLU A 717 4.65 18.11 -32.07
CA GLU A 717 5.14 19.45 -32.39
C GLU A 717 5.24 20.33 -31.11
N TYR A 718 4.20 20.37 -30.30
CA TYR A 718 4.20 21.09 -29.02
C TYR A 718 5.35 20.64 -28.11
N LEU A 719 5.57 19.33 -27.92
CA LEU A 719 6.67 18.81 -27.12
C LEU A 719 8.04 19.15 -27.70
N HIS A 720 8.18 19.14 -29.05
CA HIS A 720 9.42 19.49 -29.71
C HIS A 720 9.75 20.98 -29.57
N GLU A 721 8.77 21.87 -29.74
CA GLU A 721 8.95 23.32 -29.69
C GLU A 721 8.97 23.87 -28.27
N HIS A 722 8.51 23.08 -27.29
CA HIS A 722 8.44 23.52 -25.91
C HIS A 722 9.82 23.86 -25.33
N PRO A 723 9.99 25.02 -24.64
CA PRO A 723 11.28 25.46 -24.09
C PRO A 723 11.98 24.41 -23.20
N SER A 724 11.20 23.60 -22.47
CA SER A 724 11.71 22.52 -21.60
C SER A 724 12.31 21.34 -22.37
N LYS A 725 11.99 21.14 -23.64
CA LYS A 725 12.49 20.03 -24.49
C LYS A 725 12.48 18.68 -23.76
N PRO A 726 11.32 18.16 -23.29
CA PRO A 726 11.26 16.92 -22.52
C PRO A 726 11.68 15.72 -23.37
N LYS A 727 12.39 14.76 -22.75
CA LYS A 727 12.72 13.47 -23.39
C LYS A 727 11.44 12.69 -23.64
N THR A 728 11.16 12.30 -24.88
CA THR A 728 9.87 11.69 -25.25
C THR A 728 10.03 10.42 -26.05
N LEU A 729 9.31 9.37 -25.64
CA LEU A 729 9.04 8.18 -26.46
C LEU A 729 7.57 8.18 -26.88
N PHE A 730 7.31 8.14 -28.17
CA PHE A 730 5.97 8.16 -28.71
C PHE A 730 5.71 6.91 -29.56
N ALA A 731 5.02 5.94 -29.03
CA ALA A 731 4.61 4.77 -29.80
C ALA A 731 3.28 5.05 -30.52
N THR A 732 3.22 4.76 -31.82
CA THR A 732 2.06 5.03 -32.64
C THR A 732 1.87 3.96 -33.71
N HIS A 733 0.65 3.87 -34.22
CA HIS A 733 0.31 3.10 -35.41
C HIS A 733 0.06 4.00 -36.65
N TYR A 734 0.14 5.32 -36.44
CA TYR A 734 0.03 6.30 -37.55
C TYR A 734 1.36 6.43 -38.25
N HIS A 735 1.42 5.94 -39.52
CA HIS A 735 2.63 6.01 -40.35
C HIS A 735 2.93 7.42 -40.83
N GLU A 736 1.91 8.26 -40.92
CA GLU A 736 1.99 9.67 -41.31
C GLU A 736 2.91 10.48 -40.38
N LEU A 737 3.00 10.09 -39.09
CA LEU A 737 3.92 10.74 -38.15
C LEU A 737 5.40 10.49 -38.47
N ASN A 738 5.73 9.54 -39.35
CA ASN A 738 7.12 9.37 -39.84
C ASN A 738 7.64 10.58 -40.59
N GLU A 739 6.77 11.34 -41.26
CA GLU A 739 7.12 12.55 -42.02
C GLU A 739 7.60 13.69 -41.11
N MET A 740 7.30 13.66 -39.83
CA MET A 740 7.76 14.69 -38.87
C MET A 740 9.29 14.80 -38.79
N THR A 741 10.03 13.72 -39.09
CA THR A 741 11.50 13.75 -39.07
C THR A 741 12.09 14.63 -40.16
N GLU A 742 11.37 14.89 -41.20
CA GLU A 742 11.80 15.79 -42.30
C GLU A 742 11.71 17.27 -41.89
N THR A 743 10.75 17.57 -41.00
CA THR A 743 10.48 18.96 -40.57
C THR A 743 11.17 19.29 -39.24
N PHE A 744 11.22 18.32 -38.31
CA PHE A 744 11.67 18.52 -36.94
C PHE A 744 12.96 17.75 -36.65
N GLY A 745 14.10 18.40 -36.62
CA GLY A 745 15.43 17.78 -36.61
C GLY A 745 15.72 16.92 -35.33
N ARG A 746 15.03 17.18 -34.22
CA ARG A 746 15.18 16.43 -32.96
C ARG A 746 14.19 15.27 -32.79
N ILE A 747 13.34 15.03 -33.83
CA ILE A 747 12.47 13.86 -33.86
C ILE A 747 13.15 12.77 -34.72
N LYS A 748 13.20 11.54 -34.23
CA LYS A 748 13.77 10.39 -34.92
C LYS A 748 12.76 9.24 -34.98
N ASN A 749 12.72 8.57 -36.15
CA ASN A 749 11.87 7.41 -36.37
C ASN A 749 12.60 6.13 -36.04
N PHE A 750 11.91 5.30 -35.28
CA PHE A 750 12.30 3.92 -34.98
C PHE A 750 11.12 3.00 -35.24
N ASN A 751 11.40 1.74 -35.55
CA ASN A 751 10.38 0.73 -35.66
C ASN A 751 10.77 -0.52 -34.87
N VAL A 752 9.77 -1.30 -34.43
CA VAL A 752 10.02 -2.60 -33.86
C VAL A 752 10.07 -3.64 -34.97
N ALA A 753 11.25 -4.21 -35.19
CA ALA A 753 11.54 -5.07 -36.33
C ALA A 753 10.61 -6.30 -36.37
N VAL A 754 10.14 -6.57 -37.60
CA VAL A 754 9.28 -7.71 -37.92
C VAL A 754 9.92 -8.45 -39.09
N LYS A 755 9.97 -9.77 -39.04
CA LYS A 755 10.47 -10.61 -40.15
C LYS A 755 9.31 -11.36 -40.77
N GLU A 756 9.06 -11.08 -42.04
CA GLU A 756 8.09 -11.80 -42.84
C GLU A 756 8.64 -13.17 -43.23
N LEU A 757 7.91 -14.21 -42.90
CA LEU A 757 8.10 -15.58 -43.41
C LEU A 757 6.96 -15.89 -44.35
N LYS A 758 7.16 -16.78 -45.35
CA LYS A 758 6.21 -17.06 -46.45
C LYS A 758 4.73 -17.16 -46.03
N ASP A 759 4.40 -17.57 -44.80
CA ASP A 759 3.04 -17.72 -44.30
C ASP A 759 2.78 -17.10 -42.91
N ASN A 760 3.82 -16.61 -42.24
CA ASN A 760 3.74 -16.07 -40.88
C ASN A 760 4.62 -14.84 -40.72
N VAL A 761 4.30 -14.04 -39.72
CA VAL A 761 5.07 -12.88 -39.29
C VAL A 761 5.77 -13.23 -37.97
N LEU A 762 7.09 -13.09 -37.94
CA LEU A 762 7.87 -13.24 -36.69
C LEU A 762 8.17 -11.85 -36.12
N PHE A 763 7.66 -11.59 -34.94
CA PHE A 763 8.00 -10.37 -34.21
C PHE A 763 9.39 -10.50 -33.58
N VAL A 764 10.36 -9.77 -34.16
CA VAL A 764 11.77 -9.80 -33.67
C VAL A 764 11.91 -9.08 -32.34
N ARG A 765 11.00 -8.15 -32.04
CA ARG A 765 10.98 -7.34 -30.80
C ARG A 765 12.25 -6.49 -30.58
N LYS A 766 13.03 -6.25 -31.62
CA LYS A 766 14.21 -5.36 -31.62
C LYS A 766 13.83 -4.00 -32.19
N LEU A 767 14.17 -2.92 -31.45
CA LEU A 767 14.03 -1.55 -31.87
C LEU A 767 15.13 -1.25 -32.89
N VAL A 768 14.77 -0.74 -34.05
CA VAL A 768 15.70 -0.38 -35.13
C VAL A 768 15.36 1.00 -35.66
N GLU A 769 16.37 1.73 -36.14
CA GLU A 769 16.20 3.07 -36.73
C GLU A 769 15.42 3.00 -38.06
N GLY A 770 14.59 4.01 -38.28
CA GLY A 770 13.72 4.13 -39.45
C GLY A 770 12.24 3.87 -39.17
N GLY A 771 11.35 4.34 -40.01
CA GLY A 771 9.91 4.12 -39.92
C GLY A 771 9.48 2.77 -40.52
N SER A 772 8.32 2.27 -40.12
CA SER A 772 7.66 1.12 -40.77
C SER A 772 6.66 1.65 -41.79
N GLU A 773 6.75 1.15 -43.02
CA GLU A 773 5.85 1.54 -44.10
C GLU A 773 4.62 0.63 -44.24
N HIS A 774 4.58 -0.51 -43.54
CA HIS A 774 3.55 -1.54 -43.71
C HIS A 774 2.68 -1.74 -42.48
N SER A 775 1.38 -1.89 -42.74
CA SER A 775 0.39 -2.27 -41.74
C SER A 775 0.32 -3.81 -41.57
N PHE A 776 0.50 -4.32 -40.34
CA PHE A 776 0.45 -5.76 -40.07
C PHE A 776 -0.84 -6.22 -39.40
N GLY A 777 -1.86 -5.37 -39.29
CA GLY A 777 -3.11 -5.67 -38.56
C GLY A 777 -3.82 -6.94 -39.08
N ILE A 778 -3.84 -7.15 -40.42
CA ILE A 778 -4.44 -8.34 -41.04
C ILE A 778 -3.64 -9.60 -40.72
N HIS A 779 -2.32 -9.53 -40.57
CA HIS A 779 -1.49 -10.66 -40.17
C HIS A 779 -1.77 -11.07 -38.73
N VAL A 780 -1.94 -10.10 -37.82
CA VAL A 780 -2.36 -10.36 -36.43
C VAL A 780 -3.75 -11.01 -36.39
N ALA A 781 -4.71 -10.53 -37.20
CA ALA A 781 -6.02 -11.14 -37.32
C ALA A 781 -5.96 -12.61 -37.81
N LYS A 782 -5.04 -12.92 -38.77
CA LYS A 782 -4.78 -14.30 -39.19
C LYS A 782 -4.23 -15.16 -38.05
N MET A 783 -3.28 -14.65 -37.28
CA MET A 783 -2.73 -15.35 -36.08
C MET A 783 -3.76 -15.58 -35.00
N ALA A 784 -4.69 -14.65 -34.83
CA ALA A 784 -5.82 -14.78 -33.89
C ALA A 784 -6.87 -15.82 -34.33
N GLY A 785 -6.70 -16.46 -35.50
CA GLY A 785 -7.61 -17.52 -36.00
C GLY A 785 -8.84 -16.99 -36.73
N MET A 786 -8.85 -15.74 -37.23
CA MET A 786 -9.95 -15.23 -38.04
C MET A 786 -10.20 -16.09 -39.29
N PRO A 787 -11.49 -16.27 -39.71
CA PRO A 787 -11.82 -17.05 -40.90
C PRO A 787 -11.08 -16.56 -42.13
N GLN A 788 -10.52 -17.49 -42.93
CA GLN A 788 -9.72 -17.19 -44.13
C GLN A 788 -10.43 -16.34 -45.18
N GLN A 789 -11.76 -16.45 -45.28
CA GLN A 789 -12.55 -15.62 -46.23
C GLN A 789 -12.50 -14.13 -45.82
N VAL A 790 -12.57 -13.83 -44.48
CA VAL A 790 -12.47 -12.46 -43.94
C VAL A 790 -11.07 -11.91 -44.20
N ILE A 791 -10.01 -12.67 -43.93
CA ILE A 791 -8.61 -12.28 -44.17
C ILE A 791 -8.37 -11.96 -45.65
N ARG A 792 -8.82 -12.84 -46.56
CA ARG A 792 -8.68 -12.60 -48.02
C ARG A 792 -9.41 -11.32 -48.48
N ARG A 793 -10.62 -11.08 -47.93
CA ARG A 793 -11.38 -9.86 -48.27
C ARG A 793 -10.71 -8.62 -47.70
N ALA A 794 -10.23 -8.65 -46.48
CA ALA A 794 -9.50 -7.55 -45.81
C ALA A 794 -8.25 -7.17 -46.62
N ASN A 795 -7.44 -8.14 -47.04
CA ASN A 795 -6.26 -7.87 -47.90
C ASN A 795 -6.63 -7.19 -49.21
N LYS A 796 -7.72 -7.60 -49.87
CA LYS A 796 -8.18 -6.96 -51.12
C LYS A 796 -8.64 -5.52 -50.89
N ILE A 797 -9.25 -5.23 -49.77
CA ILE A 797 -9.69 -3.88 -49.39
C ILE A 797 -8.46 -3.02 -49.09
N LEU A 798 -7.53 -3.53 -48.24
CA LEU A 798 -6.31 -2.81 -47.87
C LEU A 798 -5.50 -2.38 -49.13
N SER A 799 -5.26 -3.33 -50.02
CA SER A 799 -4.53 -3.03 -51.28
C SER A 799 -5.22 -1.97 -52.17
N LYS A 800 -6.54 -1.81 -52.08
CA LYS A 800 -7.26 -0.73 -52.78
C LYS A 800 -7.09 0.62 -52.07
N LEU A 801 -7.15 0.63 -50.74
CA LEU A 801 -6.99 1.84 -49.92
C LEU A 801 -5.55 2.39 -50.03
N GLU A 802 -4.53 1.53 -49.92
CA GLU A 802 -3.12 1.91 -50.06
C GLU A 802 -2.81 2.52 -51.44
N LYS A 803 -3.42 2.00 -52.53
CA LYS A 803 -3.28 2.57 -53.87
C LYS A 803 -3.95 3.94 -54.05
N SER A 804 -4.99 4.24 -53.27
CA SER A 804 -5.66 5.53 -53.30
C SER A 804 -4.94 6.61 -52.47
N HIS A 805 -4.04 6.23 -51.56
CA HIS A 805 -3.26 7.15 -50.71
C HIS A 805 -1.82 7.43 -51.21
N SER A 806 -1.36 6.76 -52.25
CA SER A 806 0.01 6.93 -52.84
C SER A 806 0.18 8.11 -53.79
N SER A 807 -0.64 9.13 -53.70
CA SER A 807 -0.45 10.37 -54.47
C SER A 807 0.17 11.46 -53.61
N GLU A 808 1.26 12.08 -54.14
CA GLU A 808 2.21 13.07 -53.60
C GLU A 808 1.63 14.36 -52.97
N GLU A 809 0.35 14.41 -52.55
CA GLU A 809 -0.35 15.66 -52.20
C GLU A 809 -0.29 16.09 -50.72
N LEU A 810 0.18 15.26 -49.80
CA LEU A 810 0.13 15.61 -48.34
C LEU A 810 1.31 16.49 -47.90
N THR A 811 2.51 16.29 -48.45
CA THR A 811 3.73 17.00 -48.04
C THR A 811 3.77 18.47 -48.44
N ASP A 812 3.18 18.84 -49.58
CA ASP A 812 3.16 20.24 -50.03
C ASP A 812 2.09 21.09 -49.33
N LYS A 813 1.03 20.47 -48.79
CA LYS A 813 -0.06 21.21 -48.13
C LYS A 813 0.29 21.60 -46.70
N VAL A 814 1.11 20.84 -45.99
CA VAL A 814 1.53 21.14 -44.62
C VAL A 814 2.61 22.23 -44.55
N LYS A 815 3.45 22.37 -45.58
CA LYS A 815 4.49 23.42 -45.66
C LYS A 815 3.95 24.83 -45.90
N THR A 816 2.66 24.99 -46.28
CA THR A 816 2.05 26.27 -46.62
C THR A 816 1.18 26.88 -45.51
N ILE A 817 1.01 26.23 -44.37
CA ILE A 817 0.24 26.79 -43.25
C ILE A 817 1.18 27.59 -42.35
N LYS A 818 1.57 28.79 -42.77
CA LYS A 818 2.01 29.90 -41.91
C LYS A 818 0.81 30.78 -41.65
N ASP A 819 0.41 30.84 -40.40
CA ASP A 819 -0.45 31.87 -39.79
C ASP A 819 -1.40 32.62 -40.74
N ASP A 820 -2.51 31.99 -41.11
CA ASP A 820 -3.79 32.70 -41.23
C ASP A 820 -4.96 31.70 -41.28
N LEU A 821 -5.83 31.94 -40.34
CA LEU A 821 -7.18 31.47 -40.13
C LEU A 821 -7.97 30.84 -41.30
N GLN A 822 -8.51 29.66 -41.00
CA GLN A 822 -9.80 29.16 -41.43
C GLN A 822 -9.97 28.61 -42.84
N LEU A 823 -10.41 27.37 -42.86
CA LEU A 823 -11.21 26.69 -43.87
C LEU A 823 -10.47 26.13 -45.07
N SER A 824 -10.03 24.86 -44.96
CA SER A 824 -10.39 23.85 -45.96
C SER A 824 -9.65 22.52 -45.73
N PHE A 825 -10.03 21.78 -44.74
CA PHE A 825 -9.71 20.35 -44.58
C PHE A 825 -11.00 19.51 -44.53
N PHE A 826 -11.92 19.74 -45.47
CA PHE A 826 -13.04 18.85 -45.74
C PHE A 826 -13.09 18.58 -47.22
N ASN A 827 -12.21 17.75 -47.72
CA ASN A 827 -12.54 16.97 -48.91
C ASN A 827 -13.09 15.62 -48.41
N LEU A 828 -14.35 15.61 -48.03
CA LEU A 828 -15.15 14.42 -48.11
C LEU A 828 -15.26 14.07 -49.59
N ASP A 829 -14.70 12.93 -50.01
CA ASP A 829 -15.04 12.27 -51.29
C ASP A 829 -16.49 11.74 -51.14
N ASP A 830 -17.45 12.67 -51.27
CA ASP A 830 -18.84 12.31 -51.47
C ASP A 830 -19.00 12.03 -52.96
N PRO A 831 -19.28 10.78 -53.35
CA PRO A 831 -19.45 10.43 -54.75
C PRO A 831 -20.43 11.35 -55.48
N LEU A 832 -21.38 11.93 -54.75
CA LEU A 832 -22.36 12.88 -55.27
C LEU A 832 -21.74 14.26 -55.56
N LEU A 833 -20.74 14.69 -54.79
CA LEU A 833 -20.03 15.94 -55.04
C LEU A 833 -19.09 15.81 -56.23
N GLU A 834 -18.52 14.64 -56.44
CA GLU A 834 -17.77 14.35 -57.67
C GLU A 834 -18.69 14.30 -58.89
N GLU A 835 -19.85 13.70 -58.83
CA GLU A 835 -20.83 13.67 -59.90
C GLU A 835 -21.34 15.06 -60.24
N ILE A 836 -21.58 15.92 -59.25
CA ILE A 836 -21.95 17.33 -59.40
C ILE A 836 -20.80 18.15 -60.03
N LYS A 837 -19.57 17.91 -59.60
CA LYS A 837 -18.38 18.55 -60.14
C LYS A 837 -18.17 18.18 -61.59
N GLU A 838 -18.30 16.91 -61.99
CA GLU A 838 -18.22 16.44 -63.34
C GLU A 838 -19.36 17.05 -64.18
N GLU A 839 -20.57 17.12 -63.73
CA GLU A 839 -21.72 17.71 -64.42
C GLU A 839 -21.52 19.21 -64.65
N ILE A 840 -20.95 19.93 -63.64
CA ILE A 840 -20.63 21.36 -63.83
C ILE A 840 -19.48 21.54 -64.85
N LEU A 841 -18.42 20.73 -64.75
CA LEU A 841 -17.26 20.85 -65.65
C LEU A 841 -17.59 20.45 -67.09
N ASN A 842 -18.50 19.53 -67.31
CA ASN A 842 -18.92 19.11 -68.67
C ASN A 842 -20.01 19.98 -69.25
N THR A 843 -20.49 20.97 -68.53
CA THR A 843 -21.49 21.92 -69.03
C THR A 843 -20.84 23.12 -69.72
N ASP A 844 -20.95 23.20 -71.01
CA ASP A 844 -20.45 24.36 -71.80
C ASP A 844 -21.38 25.56 -71.61
N ILE A 845 -21.02 26.44 -70.72
CA ILE A 845 -21.85 27.61 -70.31
C ILE A 845 -22.03 28.61 -71.46
N ASP A 846 -21.09 28.71 -72.40
CA ASP A 846 -21.10 29.68 -73.51
C ASP A 846 -22.10 29.30 -74.60
N THR A 847 -22.56 28.05 -74.66
CA THR A 847 -23.52 27.55 -75.62
C THR A 847 -24.99 27.51 -75.10
N LEU A 848 -25.23 27.75 -73.83
CA LEU A 848 -26.53 27.63 -73.16
C LEU A 848 -27.31 28.96 -73.30
N THR A 849 -28.58 28.84 -73.64
CA THR A 849 -29.53 29.98 -73.46
C THR A 849 -29.84 30.21 -72.01
N PRO A 850 -30.26 31.42 -71.58
CA PRO A 850 -30.62 31.73 -70.21
C PRO A 850 -31.63 30.75 -69.58
N VAL A 851 -32.55 30.21 -70.35
CA VAL A 851 -33.55 29.23 -69.89
C VAL A 851 -32.91 27.87 -69.66
N GLU A 852 -32.08 27.41 -70.57
CA GLU A 852 -31.36 26.14 -70.43
C GLU A 852 -30.36 26.18 -69.24
N ALA A 853 -29.66 27.31 -69.04
CA ALA A 853 -28.80 27.51 -67.90
C ALA A 853 -29.56 27.40 -66.56
N LEU A 854 -30.78 27.99 -66.46
CA LEU A 854 -31.64 27.88 -65.31
C LEU A 854 -32.16 26.43 -65.10
N MET A 855 -32.48 25.73 -66.18
CA MET A 855 -32.89 24.32 -66.10
C MET A 855 -31.70 23.45 -65.64
N LYS A 856 -30.51 23.66 -66.10
CA LYS A 856 -29.31 22.92 -65.67
C LYS A 856 -28.93 23.18 -64.22
N LEU A 857 -29.00 24.43 -63.82
CA LEU A 857 -28.82 24.81 -62.39
C LEU A 857 -29.88 24.13 -61.47
N ASN A 858 -31.12 23.99 -61.94
CA ASN A 858 -32.17 23.35 -61.18
C ASN A 858 -31.99 21.82 -61.12
N GLU A 859 -31.41 21.23 -62.20
CA GLU A 859 -31.05 19.82 -62.21
C GLU A 859 -29.92 19.50 -61.21
N ILE A 860 -28.86 20.28 -61.18
CA ILE A 860 -27.77 20.20 -60.20
C ILE A 860 -28.29 20.42 -58.77
N LYS A 861 -29.17 21.38 -58.55
CA LYS A 861 -29.82 21.60 -57.26
C LYS A 861 -30.67 20.42 -56.83
N ARG A 862 -31.35 19.74 -57.76
CA ARG A 862 -32.14 18.53 -57.42
C ARG A 862 -31.25 17.33 -57.05
N MET A 863 -30.04 17.20 -57.58
CA MET A 863 -29.06 16.20 -57.17
C MET A 863 -28.70 16.42 -55.69
N LEU A 864 -28.46 17.67 -55.27
CA LEU A 864 -28.18 18.01 -53.85
C LEU A 864 -29.36 17.76 -52.91
N ILE A 865 -30.59 17.95 -53.37
CA ILE A 865 -31.81 17.85 -52.51
C ILE A 865 -32.25 16.39 -52.33
N LYS A 866 -32.01 15.49 -53.28
CA LYS A 866 -32.38 14.07 -53.17
C LYS A 866 -31.72 13.34 -51.98
N LYS A 867 -30.61 13.83 -51.46
CA LYS A 867 -29.91 13.22 -50.30
C LYS A 867 -30.47 13.67 -48.95
N ASN A 868 -31.19 14.79 -48.87
CA ASN A 868 -31.78 15.26 -47.60
C ASN A 868 -33.13 14.60 -47.28
N GLN A 869 -33.59 13.66 -48.13
CA GLN A 869 -34.86 12.93 -47.94
C GLN A 869 -34.69 11.39 -47.89
N ALA A 870 -33.45 10.85 -47.94
CA ALA A 870 -33.07 9.47 -47.70
C ALA A 870 -32.18 9.36 -46.47
#